data_9ffcd7aed3baddab573dbee704e93c59
#
_entry.id   9ffcd7aed3baddab573dbee704e93c59
#
_cell.length_a   1.000
_cell.length_b   1.000
_cell.length_c   1.000
_cell.angle_alpha   90.00
_cell.angle_beta   90.00
_cell.angle_gamma   90.00
#
_symmetry.space_group_name_H-M   'P 1'
#
loop_
_entity.id
_entity.type
_entity.pdbx_description
1 polymer ?
#
loop_
_entity_poly.entity_id
_entity_poly.type
_entity_poly.pdbx_seq_one_letter_code
_entity_poly.pdbx_strand_id
1 'polypeptide(L)'
;MLRKKASGVARGPQSASFVGKIAEKAVDRRAFLKGSGLAIGGVAAASAFVGTSIKPAQAVTAGAAQIKKTVCTHCSVGCTVMAEVSNGVWTGQEPGWDSPINLGAHCAKGASVRETASGERRLKYPMKLVGGKWTRMSWDDAIEEIGSKMLDIRNSSGPDSVYWLGSAKHNNEQAYLFRKLYAYWGSNNGDHQARICHSTTVAGVANTWGYGAMTNSYNDIHNSRAIFIIGGNPAEAHPVSLLHVLKAKEQNNAPLIVCDPRFTRTAAHADEYVRFRPGSDVALIWGIMWHIFENGWEDKEFIRQRVYGMEDVLQEVAKWTPEETERVTGVPGSQLRRVAQTMANNRPGTFIWCMGGTQHTNGNNNTRAYCALQLALGNMGAEGGGANIFRGHDNVQGATDFCVLSHSLPGYYGLSAGAWKHWSRVWGEDYEWLKGQFDTIKGSDGKEKSMMGLKGIPVSRWIDGVLENKDNMDQPDNVRAMVFWGHAPNSQTRMKEMKTAMEKLDLMVVIDPYPTVSAVLSDRTDGVYLLPATTQFETYGSVTASNRSLQWREKVIDPSFDSLPDHTIIYKFAKKLGFADRMFRNISVTNDEPLIEDVTREFNKGMWTIGYTGQSPERLKLHMENQHTFDKTTLQAVGGPADGDYYGLPWPCWGTAEMGHPGTPILYDTSKPVAEGGLCFRARFGVEHEGNNLLAEGSYPVGSEIKDGYPEFSMAMLKKMGWDGDLTADEKSAIDAVAGDKTNWKTDLSGGIQRVAIKHGCAPFGNAKARVKVWTFPDPIPLHREPLYTSRRDLVEDYPTYSDRKLYRLPTLYKSIQDVDHSKDFPIILTSGRLVEYEGGGDETRSNPWLAELQQDMFVEMNPRDSNTLGIKDGDMVWVKTPEGAQIKVMAMVTERVAAGVAFLPFHFGGHMEGKDLRDKYPAGADPYVLGEAANTAMTYGYDSVTLMQETKCSLCAIERV
;
A
#
# COMPACT_ATOMS: atom_id res chain seq x y z
N MET A 1 -19.03 31.32 -9.03
CA MET A 1 -18.35 32.57 -9.37
C MET A 1 -17.72 33.13 -8.09
N LEU A 2 -16.46 32.88 -7.86
CA LEU A 2 -15.73 33.43 -6.71
C LEU A 2 -15.17 34.79 -7.08
N ARG A 3 -15.72 35.86 -6.50
CA ARG A 3 -15.17 37.20 -6.62
C ARG A 3 -14.05 37.39 -5.59
N LYS A 4 -12.81 37.58 -6.03
CA LYS A 4 -11.73 38.09 -5.19
C LYS A 4 -12.03 39.50 -4.73
N LYS A 5 -12.06 39.74 -3.41
CA LYS A 5 -12.01 41.11 -2.86
C LYS A 5 -10.58 41.61 -3.05
N ALA A 6 -10.44 42.66 -3.83
CA ALA A 6 -9.21 43.42 -3.94
C ALA A 6 -9.15 44.41 -2.76
N SER A 7 -8.16 44.25 -1.87
CA SER A 7 -7.79 45.27 -0.91
C SER A 7 -6.97 46.34 -1.62
N GLY A 8 -7.49 47.57 -1.68
CA GLY A 8 -6.81 48.73 -2.25
C GLY A 8 -5.67 49.19 -1.36
N VAL A 9 -4.46 49.23 -1.94
CA VAL A 9 -3.32 49.97 -1.36
C VAL A 9 -3.08 51.19 -2.25
N ALA A 10 -3.06 52.35 -1.62
CA ALA A 10 -2.85 53.64 -2.27
C ALA A 10 -1.46 53.71 -2.95
N ARG A 11 -1.43 54.17 -4.20
CA ARG A 11 -0.22 54.43 -4.97
C ARG A 11 0.42 55.74 -4.54
N GLY A 12 1.70 55.64 -4.09
CA GLY A 12 2.62 56.79 -4.09
C GLY A 12 3.49 56.75 -5.36
N PRO A 13 3.77 57.87 -5.97
CA PRO A 13 4.56 57.88 -7.20
C PRO A 13 6.07 57.93 -6.87
N GLN A 14 6.84 56.95 -7.28
CA GLN A 14 8.27 56.93 -7.61
C GLN A 14 8.94 55.60 -7.37
N SER A 15 8.75 54.66 -8.31
CA SER A 15 9.70 53.53 -8.48
C SER A 15 9.63 52.85 -9.85
N ALA A 16 9.13 53.54 -10.87
CA ALA A 16 8.93 52.96 -12.20
C ALA A 16 10.17 52.90 -13.11
N SER A 17 11.34 53.38 -12.63
CA SER A 17 12.53 53.47 -13.52
C SER A 17 13.59 52.36 -13.35
N PHE A 18 13.49 51.53 -12.32
CA PHE A 18 14.49 50.50 -12.04
C PHE A 18 14.15 49.08 -12.59
N VAL A 19 12.87 48.77 -12.70
CA VAL A 19 12.40 47.46 -13.13
C VAL A 19 12.38 47.31 -14.65
N GLY A 20 12.25 48.40 -15.40
CA GLY A 20 12.20 48.40 -16.87
C GLY A 20 13.53 48.07 -17.58
N LYS A 21 14.68 48.15 -16.90
CA LYS A 21 15.99 47.82 -17.48
C LYS A 21 16.52 46.44 -17.27
N ILE A 22 15.82 45.63 -16.47
CA ILE A 22 16.19 44.23 -16.18
C ILE A 22 15.49 43.23 -17.12
N ALA A 23 14.45 43.63 -17.82
CA ALA A 23 13.62 42.75 -18.65
C ALA A 23 14.17 42.47 -20.05
N GLU A 24 15.30 43.09 -20.49
CA GLU A 24 15.84 42.93 -21.84
C GLU A 24 17.10 42.07 -21.95
N LYS A 25 17.56 41.43 -20.86
CA LYS A 25 18.62 40.42 -20.95
C LYS A 25 18.09 39.12 -20.32
N ALA A 26 17.99 38.07 -21.13
CA ALA A 26 17.85 36.72 -20.67
C ALA A 26 19.04 36.38 -19.73
N VAL A 27 18.79 36.47 -18.43
CA VAL A 27 19.78 36.11 -17.40
C VAL A 27 19.67 34.65 -17.16
N ASP A 28 20.72 33.89 -17.43
CA ASP A 28 20.86 32.50 -17.06
C ASP A 28 20.59 32.33 -15.56
N ARG A 29 19.79 31.30 -15.24
CA ARG A 29 19.37 30.96 -13.87
C ARG A 29 20.53 30.81 -12.89
N ARG A 30 21.72 30.37 -13.38
CA ARG A 30 22.98 30.32 -12.62
C ARG A 30 23.55 31.70 -12.29
N ALA A 31 23.38 32.67 -13.18
CA ALA A 31 23.85 34.04 -12.94
C ALA A 31 22.96 34.78 -11.94
N PHE A 32 21.63 34.47 -11.92
CA PHE A 32 20.68 35.01 -10.95
C PHE A 32 20.99 34.50 -9.52
N LEU A 33 21.29 33.21 -9.37
CA LEU A 33 21.61 32.62 -8.06
C LEU A 33 22.99 33.11 -7.52
N LYS A 34 23.97 33.39 -8.41
CA LYS A 34 25.25 33.98 -8.01
C LYS A 34 25.08 35.45 -7.61
N GLY A 35 24.19 36.18 -8.27
CA GLY A 35 23.89 37.58 -7.92
C GLY A 35 23.12 37.78 -6.62
N SER A 36 22.20 36.89 -6.29
CA SER A 36 21.45 36.94 -5.03
C SER A 36 22.32 36.61 -3.79
N GLY A 37 23.30 35.70 -3.92
CA GLY A 37 24.25 35.42 -2.87
C GLY A 37 25.13 36.64 -2.46
N LEU A 38 25.46 37.49 -3.44
CA LEU A 38 26.24 38.73 -3.19
C LEU A 38 25.37 39.83 -2.51
N ALA A 39 24.07 39.88 -2.78
CA ALA A 39 23.18 40.86 -2.14
C ALA A 39 22.91 40.56 -0.66
N ILE A 40 22.88 39.27 -0.27
CA ILE A 40 22.74 38.87 1.15
C ILE A 40 24.04 39.10 1.92
N GLY A 41 25.20 38.92 1.29
CA GLY A 41 26.51 39.24 1.90
C GLY A 41 26.70 40.75 2.17
N GLY A 42 26.10 41.62 1.32
CA GLY A 42 26.19 43.07 1.50
C GLY A 42 25.36 43.65 2.66
N VAL A 43 24.25 43.00 3.01
CA VAL A 43 23.39 43.41 4.13
C VAL A 43 23.97 42.97 5.49
N ALA A 44 24.70 41.87 5.53
CA ALA A 44 25.39 41.42 6.74
C ALA A 44 26.60 42.29 7.11
N ALA A 45 27.20 42.99 6.15
CA ALA A 45 28.33 43.90 6.43
C ALA A 45 27.93 45.28 6.97
N ALA A 46 26.65 45.69 6.80
CA ALA A 46 26.17 46.98 7.25
C ALA A 46 25.66 47.00 8.72
N SER A 47 25.49 45.87 9.39
CA SER A 47 25.05 45.76 10.79
C SER A 47 26.17 45.59 11.82
N ALA A 48 27.45 45.81 11.43
CA ALA A 48 28.65 45.60 12.29
C ALA A 48 29.08 46.84 13.08
N PHE A 49 28.14 47.68 13.52
CA PHE A 49 28.47 48.80 14.40
C PHE A 49 27.58 48.83 15.65
N VAL A 50 27.56 47.78 16.41
CA VAL A 50 27.27 47.82 17.86
C VAL A 50 28.11 46.73 18.54
N GLY A 51 29.06 47.14 19.37
CA GLY A 51 30.04 46.24 19.96
C GLY A 51 29.48 45.24 20.93
N THR A 52 29.49 43.98 20.51
CA THR A 52 29.66 42.77 21.34
C THR A 52 30.58 41.82 20.61
N SER A 53 31.64 41.34 21.28
CA SER A 53 32.62 40.44 20.68
C SER A 53 32.04 39.07 20.40
N ILE A 54 31.52 38.93 19.16
CA ILE A 54 31.21 37.63 18.61
C ILE A 54 32.51 37.09 18.01
N LYS A 55 33.05 36.00 18.55
CA LYS A 55 34.13 35.26 17.91
C LYS A 55 33.70 34.91 16.49
N PRO A 56 34.51 35.20 15.43
CA PRO A 56 34.19 34.78 14.11
C PRO A 56 34.10 33.24 14.07
N ALA A 57 32.95 32.70 13.70
CA ALA A 57 32.87 31.30 13.34
C ALA A 57 33.91 31.09 12.22
N GLN A 58 34.89 30.21 12.45
CA GLN A 58 35.78 29.77 11.39
C GLN A 58 34.93 29.23 10.26
N ALA A 59 35.01 29.83 9.08
CA ALA A 59 34.42 29.27 7.88
C ALA A 59 35.09 27.91 7.68
N VAL A 60 34.38 26.86 8.02
CA VAL A 60 34.76 25.51 7.60
C VAL A 60 34.75 25.56 6.06
N THR A 61 35.88 25.24 5.46
CA THR A 61 36.00 25.07 4.01
C THR A 61 34.93 24.07 3.62
N ALA A 62 33.89 24.57 2.95
CA ALA A 62 32.79 23.73 2.50
C ALA A 62 33.38 22.63 1.59
N GLY A 63 33.35 21.39 2.04
CA GLY A 63 33.61 20.24 1.18
C GLY A 63 32.68 20.33 -0.03
N ALA A 64 33.11 19.84 -1.18
CA ALA A 64 32.27 19.83 -2.37
C ALA A 64 30.94 19.11 -2.05
N ALA A 65 29.82 19.77 -2.30
CA ALA A 65 28.51 19.18 -2.08
C ALA A 65 28.35 17.92 -2.96
N GLN A 66 27.91 16.83 -2.36
CA GLN A 66 27.61 15.57 -3.05
C GLN A 66 26.12 15.51 -3.35
N ILE A 67 25.79 15.12 -4.58
CA ILE A 67 24.40 14.83 -4.96
C ILE A 67 24.17 13.33 -4.85
N LYS A 68 23.22 12.94 -4.01
CA LYS A 68 22.78 11.56 -3.85
C LYS A 68 21.35 11.41 -4.39
N LYS A 69 21.13 10.37 -5.19
CA LYS A 69 19.79 10.01 -5.65
C LYS A 69 19.16 9.03 -4.68
N THR A 70 17.93 9.30 -4.28
CA THR A 70 17.14 8.41 -3.43
C THR A 70 15.67 8.46 -3.84
N VAL A 71 14.81 7.72 -3.13
CA VAL A 71 13.38 7.59 -3.44
C VAL A 71 12.55 8.19 -2.31
N CYS A 72 11.56 9.00 -2.66
CA CYS A 72 10.61 9.60 -1.72
C CYS A 72 9.89 8.52 -0.89
N THR A 73 9.67 8.79 0.40
CA THR A 73 9.09 7.85 1.37
C THR A 73 7.58 7.99 1.57
N HIS A 74 6.89 8.86 0.83
CA HIS A 74 5.51 9.18 1.16
C HIS A 74 4.45 8.35 0.42
N CYS A 75 4.61 8.13 -0.88
CA CYS A 75 3.61 7.36 -1.61
C CYS A 75 4.25 6.45 -2.68
N SER A 76 3.46 5.53 -3.18
CA SER A 76 3.89 4.45 -4.07
C SER A 76 4.16 4.85 -5.52
N VAL A 77 4.21 6.15 -5.84
CA VAL A 77 4.63 6.62 -7.18
C VAL A 77 6.11 6.35 -7.40
N GLY A 78 6.93 6.44 -6.33
CA GLY A 78 8.36 6.18 -6.43
C GLY A 78 9.14 7.36 -7.02
N CYS A 79 8.80 8.59 -6.63
CA CYS A 79 9.49 9.79 -7.09
C CYS A 79 10.95 9.80 -6.65
N THR A 80 11.87 10.06 -7.57
CA THR A 80 13.29 10.27 -7.28
C THR A 80 13.50 11.63 -6.63
N VAL A 81 14.31 11.64 -5.58
CA VAL A 81 14.80 12.83 -4.86
C VAL A 81 16.30 12.94 -5.09
N MET A 82 16.75 14.11 -5.48
CA MET A 82 18.16 14.47 -5.54
C MET A 82 18.52 15.25 -4.28
N ALA A 83 19.25 14.61 -3.38
CA ALA A 83 19.67 15.19 -2.11
C ALA A 83 21.06 15.81 -2.25
N GLU A 84 21.20 17.08 -1.89
CA GLU A 84 22.50 17.76 -1.78
C GLU A 84 23.01 17.58 -0.35
N VAL A 85 24.16 16.93 -0.20
CA VAL A 85 24.78 16.66 1.08
C VAL A 85 26.15 17.34 1.16
N SER A 86 26.36 18.16 2.17
CA SER A 86 27.62 18.83 2.45
C SER A 86 28.08 18.53 3.86
N ASN A 87 29.27 17.97 4.01
CA ASN A 87 29.84 17.57 5.32
C ASN A 87 28.91 16.68 6.16
N GLY A 88 28.24 15.73 5.52
CA GLY A 88 27.30 14.82 6.19
C GLY A 88 25.94 15.42 6.51
N VAL A 89 25.69 16.68 6.19
CA VAL A 89 24.42 17.36 6.41
C VAL A 89 23.65 17.46 5.08
N TRP A 90 22.38 17.12 5.09
CA TRP A 90 21.47 17.30 3.96
C TRP A 90 21.08 18.77 3.83
N THR A 91 21.73 19.50 2.90
CA THR A 91 21.62 20.95 2.76
C THR A 91 20.53 21.41 1.80
N GLY A 92 20.25 20.62 0.76
CA GLY A 92 19.27 20.96 -0.26
C GLY A 92 18.66 19.74 -0.92
N GLN A 93 17.53 19.91 -1.58
CA GLN A 93 16.91 18.86 -2.39
C GLN A 93 16.26 19.41 -3.63
N GLU A 94 16.25 18.57 -4.67
CA GLU A 94 15.59 18.81 -5.94
C GLU A 94 14.83 17.54 -6.36
N PRO A 95 13.80 17.65 -7.24
CA PRO A 95 13.22 16.48 -7.85
C PRO A 95 14.22 15.81 -8.79
N GLY A 96 14.08 14.50 -9.02
CA GLY A 96 14.87 13.82 -10.06
C GLY A 96 14.50 14.34 -11.44
N TRP A 97 15.32 15.23 -11.97
CA TRP A 97 15.11 15.86 -13.30
C TRP A 97 15.17 14.86 -14.45
N ASP A 98 15.97 13.83 -14.28
CA ASP A 98 16.19 12.74 -15.23
C ASP A 98 15.33 11.50 -14.95
N SER A 99 14.59 11.49 -13.86
CA SER A 99 13.72 10.39 -13.51
C SER A 99 12.57 10.22 -14.52
N PRO A 100 12.38 9.01 -15.07
CA PRO A 100 11.28 8.76 -15.99
C PRO A 100 9.93 8.77 -15.27
N ILE A 101 9.90 8.57 -13.95
CA ILE A 101 8.66 8.46 -13.17
C ILE A 101 8.09 9.82 -12.79
N ASN A 102 8.85 10.67 -12.11
CA ASN A 102 8.35 11.96 -11.63
C ASN A 102 8.62 13.14 -12.55
N LEU A 103 9.30 12.92 -13.67
CA LEU A 103 9.46 13.89 -14.74
C LEU A 103 9.94 15.28 -14.25
N GLY A 104 10.78 15.31 -13.23
CA GLY A 104 11.27 16.54 -12.62
C GLY A 104 10.27 17.26 -11.71
N ALA A 105 9.25 16.57 -11.21
CA ALA A 105 8.23 17.14 -10.34
C ALA A 105 8.25 16.55 -8.92
N HIS A 106 7.86 17.36 -7.93
CA HIS A 106 7.50 16.94 -6.58
C HIS A 106 6.12 17.46 -6.21
N CYS A 107 5.43 16.75 -5.31
CA CYS A 107 4.28 17.31 -4.57
C CYS A 107 4.76 17.97 -3.26
N ALA A 108 3.84 18.57 -2.50
CA ALA A 108 4.17 19.21 -1.22
C ALA A 108 4.92 18.27 -0.26
N LYS A 109 4.47 17.01 -0.15
CA LYS A 109 5.13 16.00 0.68
C LYS A 109 6.55 15.68 0.20
N GLY A 110 6.73 15.44 -1.11
CA GLY A 110 8.03 15.14 -1.71
C GLY A 110 9.01 16.30 -1.61
N ALA A 111 8.51 17.54 -1.66
CA ALA A 111 9.33 18.75 -1.51
C ALA A 111 9.83 18.96 -0.06
N SER A 112 9.24 18.30 0.93
CA SER A 112 9.55 18.48 2.36
C SER A 112 10.20 17.26 3.03
N VAL A 113 10.63 16.23 2.27
CA VAL A 113 11.18 15.00 2.86
C VAL A 113 12.46 15.23 3.67
N ARG A 114 13.24 16.26 3.34
CA ARG A 114 14.41 16.64 4.13
C ARG A 114 14.02 16.98 5.57
N GLU A 115 12.93 17.74 5.77
CA GLU A 115 12.43 18.13 7.09
C GLU A 115 11.91 16.91 7.89
N THR A 116 11.46 15.87 7.21
CA THR A 116 11.13 14.60 7.84
C THR A 116 12.40 13.87 8.32
N ALA A 117 13.43 13.78 7.49
CA ALA A 117 14.67 13.08 7.83
C ALA A 117 15.44 13.76 8.99
N SER A 118 15.49 15.08 8.99
CA SER A 118 16.22 15.89 10.00
C SER A 118 15.33 16.50 11.08
N GLY A 119 14.07 16.05 11.21
CA GLY A 119 13.06 16.61 12.08
C GLY A 119 13.45 16.61 13.58
N GLU A 120 13.21 17.72 14.27
CA GLU A 120 13.51 17.87 15.70
C GLU A 120 12.60 17.05 16.61
N ARG A 121 11.41 16.67 16.10
CA ARG A 121 10.37 15.92 16.83
C ARG A 121 10.59 14.41 16.81
N ARG A 122 11.72 13.94 16.29
CA ARG A 122 12.09 12.53 16.28
C ARG A 122 12.40 11.97 17.66
N LEU A 123 12.20 10.66 17.82
CA LEU A 123 12.77 9.91 18.92
C LEU A 123 14.30 9.96 18.81
N LYS A 124 14.99 10.29 19.91
CA LYS A 124 16.43 10.52 19.92
C LYS A 124 17.22 9.37 20.56
N TYR A 125 16.62 8.63 21.46
CA TYR A 125 17.22 7.52 22.21
C TYR A 125 16.11 6.56 22.68
N PRO A 126 16.46 5.30 23.03
CA PRO A 126 15.51 4.37 23.60
C PRO A 126 14.95 4.90 24.93
N MET A 127 13.66 4.69 25.14
CA MET A 127 12.95 5.12 26.35
C MET A 127 11.96 4.06 26.81
N LYS A 128 11.71 4.05 28.13
CA LYS A 128 10.59 3.30 28.71
C LYS A 128 9.71 4.20 29.58
N LEU A 129 8.45 3.85 29.65
CA LEU A 129 7.50 4.50 30.53
C LEU A 129 7.62 3.92 31.94
N VAL A 130 7.86 4.77 32.94
CA VAL A 130 7.98 4.40 34.36
C VAL A 130 7.18 5.37 35.20
N GLY A 131 6.14 4.90 35.88
CA GLY A 131 5.28 5.75 36.69
C GLY A 131 4.66 6.92 35.89
N GLY A 132 4.34 6.70 34.62
CA GLY A 132 3.79 7.71 33.68
C GLY A 132 4.82 8.71 33.12
N LYS A 133 6.11 8.49 33.33
CA LYS A 133 7.20 9.35 32.82
C LYS A 133 8.12 8.59 31.88
N TRP A 134 8.46 9.22 30.76
CA TRP A 134 9.42 8.68 29.81
C TRP A 134 10.85 8.78 30.38
N THR A 135 11.52 7.64 30.53
CA THR A 135 12.87 7.52 31.09
C THR A 135 13.79 6.95 30.01
N ARG A 136 14.89 7.65 29.72
CA ARG A 136 15.94 7.20 28.80
C ARG A 136 16.58 5.89 29.28
N MET A 137 16.92 5.01 28.36
CA MET A 137 17.68 3.79 28.59
C MET A 137 18.68 3.55 27.46
N SER A 138 19.58 2.58 27.61
CA SER A 138 20.47 2.15 26.55
C SER A 138 19.77 1.18 25.60
N TRP A 139 20.31 0.99 24.38
CA TRP A 139 19.82 -0.04 23.46
C TRP A 139 19.98 -1.45 24.04
N ASP A 140 21.12 -1.74 24.69
CA ASP A 140 21.38 -3.06 25.25
C ASP A 140 20.41 -3.39 26.40
N ASP A 141 20.12 -2.42 27.30
CA ASP A 141 19.11 -2.59 28.34
C ASP A 141 17.70 -2.76 27.72
N ALA A 142 17.38 -2.00 26.67
CA ALA A 142 16.08 -2.10 26.00
C ALA A 142 15.87 -3.48 25.38
N ILE A 143 16.83 -3.96 24.61
CA ILE A 143 16.79 -5.29 23.98
C ILE A 143 16.74 -6.40 25.04
N GLU A 144 17.53 -6.27 26.11
CA GLU A 144 17.54 -7.24 27.21
C GLU A 144 16.19 -7.32 27.94
N GLU A 145 15.63 -6.17 28.35
CA GLU A 145 14.37 -6.13 29.09
C GLU A 145 13.19 -6.58 28.22
N ILE A 146 13.08 -6.07 26.98
CA ILE A 146 12.00 -6.41 26.06
C ILE A 146 12.07 -7.89 25.67
N GLY A 147 13.25 -8.36 25.26
CA GLY A 147 13.44 -9.75 24.84
C GLY A 147 13.17 -10.74 25.96
N SER A 148 13.58 -10.44 27.20
CA SER A 148 13.26 -11.26 28.37
C SER A 148 11.75 -11.34 28.63
N LYS A 149 11.03 -10.22 28.60
CA LYS A 149 9.57 -10.20 28.74
C LYS A 149 8.86 -10.94 27.62
N MET A 150 9.36 -10.84 26.38
CA MET A 150 8.79 -11.59 25.26
C MET A 150 8.97 -13.10 25.44
N LEU A 151 10.14 -13.54 25.90
CA LEU A 151 10.38 -14.96 26.20
C LEU A 151 9.51 -15.47 27.35
N ASP A 152 9.28 -14.68 28.40
CA ASP A 152 8.38 -15.02 29.50
C ASP A 152 6.93 -15.18 29.02
N ILE A 153 6.45 -14.28 28.17
CA ILE A 153 5.13 -14.37 27.54
C ILE A 153 5.06 -15.61 26.66
N ARG A 154 6.05 -15.87 25.83
CA ARG A 154 6.13 -17.05 24.98
C ARG A 154 6.04 -18.34 25.81
N ASN A 155 6.83 -18.41 26.88
CA ASN A 155 6.89 -19.60 27.75
C ASN A 155 5.57 -19.86 28.50
N SER A 156 4.84 -18.81 28.83
CA SER A 156 3.59 -18.90 29.60
C SER A 156 2.34 -19.04 28.73
N SER A 157 2.33 -18.48 27.53
CA SER A 157 1.13 -18.31 26.68
C SER A 157 1.33 -18.65 25.21
N GLY A 158 2.53 -19.09 24.84
CA GLY A 158 2.89 -19.44 23.47
C GLY A 158 3.34 -18.28 22.58
N PRO A 159 3.97 -18.57 21.43
CA PRO A 159 4.53 -17.56 20.53
C PRO A 159 3.46 -16.68 19.89
N ASP A 160 2.23 -17.16 19.70
CA ASP A 160 1.13 -16.39 19.13
C ASP A 160 0.55 -15.32 20.07
N SER A 161 0.97 -15.29 21.36
CA SER A 161 0.63 -14.22 22.30
C SER A 161 1.44 -12.94 22.13
N VAL A 162 2.46 -12.93 21.25
CA VAL A 162 3.18 -11.75 20.79
C VAL A 162 2.77 -11.41 19.37
N TYR A 163 2.25 -10.20 19.16
CA TYR A 163 1.84 -9.73 17.83
C TYR A 163 2.91 -8.83 17.20
N TRP A 164 3.26 -9.14 15.95
CA TRP A 164 4.30 -8.46 15.18
C TRP A 164 3.70 -7.55 14.12
N LEU A 165 3.54 -6.28 14.43
CA LEU A 165 2.98 -5.31 13.48
C LEU A 165 4.08 -4.54 12.76
N GLY A 166 4.30 -4.87 11.48
CA GLY A 166 5.33 -4.30 10.63
C GLY A 166 4.86 -3.11 9.80
N SER A 167 5.73 -2.68 8.89
CA SER A 167 5.56 -1.43 8.15
C SER A 167 5.54 -1.60 6.63
N ALA A 168 4.71 -0.80 5.98
CA ALA A 168 4.77 -0.55 4.54
C ALA A 168 5.86 0.48 4.16
N LYS A 169 6.60 1.00 5.14
CA LYS A 169 7.72 1.94 4.94
C LYS A 169 9.09 1.25 5.06
N HIS A 170 9.14 0.02 5.54
CA HIS A 170 10.35 -0.79 5.45
C HIS A 170 10.81 -0.92 3.99
N ASN A 171 12.12 -0.87 3.75
CA ASN A 171 12.67 -1.33 2.49
C ASN A 171 12.36 -2.83 2.28
N ASN A 172 12.45 -3.33 1.08
CA ASN A 172 12.14 -4.72 0.75
C ASN A 172 12.91 -5.71 1.64
N GLU A 173 14.19 -5.45 1.84
CA GLU A 173 15.09 -6.26 2.64
C GLU A 173 14.69 -6.26 4.12
N GLN A 174 14.33 -5.11 4.65
CA GLN A 174 13.83 -4.97 6.03
C GLN A 174 12.49 -5.69 6.20
N ALA A 175 11.56 -5.54 5.24
CA ALA A 175 10.29 -6.25 5.24
C ALA A 175 10.47 -7.78 5.18
N TYR A 176 11.40 -8.26 4.36
CA TYR A 176 11.76 -9.66 4.28
C TYR A 176 12.33 -10.19 5.60
N LEU A 177 13.29 -9.48 6.19
CA LEU A 177 13.87 -9.85 7.48
C LEU A 177 12.83 -9.84 8.59
N PHE A 178 11.92 -8.87 8.58
CA PHE A 178 10.84 -8.80 9.57
C PHE A 178 9.89 -10.01 9.43
N ARG A 179 9.50 -10.41 8.20
CA ARG A 179 8.70 -11.63 7.98
C ARG A 179 9.45 -12.88 8.44
N LYS A 180 10.76 -12.96 8.19
CA LYS A 180 11.63 -14.04 8.63
C LYS A 180 11.74 -14.08 10.16
N LEU A 181 11.85 -12.93 10.83
CA LEU A 181 11.93 -12.80 12.30
C LEU A 181 10.77 -13.50 13.00
N TYR A 182 9.51 -13.13 12.66
CA TYR A 182 8.39 -13.77 13.34
C TYR A 182 8.09 -15.20 12.85
N ALA A 183 8.63 -15.64 11.70
CA ALA A 183 8.65 -17.03 11.33
C ALA A 183 9.57 -17.85 12.24
N TYR A 184 10.78 -17.34 12.53
CA TYR A 184 11.73 -17.98 13.46
C TYR A 184 11.25 -17.89 14.93
N TRP A 185 10.48 -16.85 15.27
CA TRP A 185 9.79 -16.76 16.55
C TRP A 185 8.73 -17.85 16.73
N GLY A 186 8.14 -18.34 15.65
CA GLY A 186 7.13 -19.40 15.69
C GLY A 186 5.68 -18.91 15.64
N SER A 187 5.43 -17.75 15.03
CA SER A 187 4.08 -17.20 14.93
C SER A 187 3.72 -16.76 13.50
N ASN A 188 2.43 -16.81 13.17
CA ASN A 188 1.83 -16.13 12.03
C ASN A 188 1.03 -14.89 12.46
N ASN A 189 1.04 -14.50 13.73
CA ASN A 189 0.46 -13.26 14.23
C ASN A 189 1.36 -12.08 13.90
N GLY A 190 1.41 -11.73 12.62
CA GLY A 190 2.14 -10.59 12.10
C GLY A 190 1.50 -10.10 10.81
N ASP A 191 1.42 -8.78 10.65
CA ASP A 191 0.77 -8.14 9.50
C ASP A 191 1.33 -6.72 9.32
N HIS A 192 0.86 -5.96 8.33
CA HIS A 192 1.24 -4.56 8.12
C HIS A 192 0.11 -3.77 7.45
N GLN A 193 0.38 -2.51 7.10
CA GLN A 193 -0.61 -1.58 6.53
C GLN A 193 -1.31 -2.10 5.28
N ALA A 194 -0.72 -3.03 4.51
CA ALA A 194 -1.38 -3.57 3.32
C ALA A 194 -2.71 -4.26 3.65
N ARG A 195 -2.87 -4.82 4.86
CA ARG A 195 -4.15 -5.40 5.30
C ARG A 195 -5.27 -4.38 5.31
N ILE A 196 -5.00 -3.19 5.80
CA ILE A 196 -5.94 -2.08 5.90
C ILE A 196 -5.82 -1.10 4.73
N CYS A 197 -5.02 -1.46 3.69
CA CYS A 197 -4.81 -0.67 2.48
C CYS A 197 -5.49 -1.32 1.28
N HIS A 198 -4.90 -2.36 0.71
CA HIS A 198 -5.34 -2.99 -0.54
C HIS A 198 -5.50 -4.52 -0.45
N SER A 199 -5.75 -5.11 0.73
CA SER A 199 -5.89 -6.56 0.83
C SER A 199 -7.05 -7.11 -0.01
N THR A 200 -8.18 -6.41 -0.08
CA THR A 200 -9.32 -6.76 -0.94
C THR A 200 -8.97 -6.69 -2.41
N THR A 201 -8.22 -5.67 -2.81
CA THR A 201 -7.69 -5.55 -4.17
C THR A 201 -6.78 -6.72 -4.51
N VAL A 202 -5.77 -6.99 -3.68
CA VAL A 202 -4.83 -8.11 -3.92
C VAL A 202 -5.58 -9.43 -4.03
N ALA A 203 -6.51 -9.70 -3.12
CA ALA A 203 -7.33 -10.90 -3.16
C ALA A 203 -8.20 -10.95 -4.43
N GLY A 204 -8.86 -9.86 -4.80
CA GLY A 204 -9.70 -9.76 -5.98
C GLY A 204 -8.92 -9.99 -7.26
N VAL A 205 -7.89 -9.20 -7.53
CA VAL A 205 -7.14 -9.27 -8.80
C VAL A 205 -6.32 -10.55 -8.92
N ALA A 206 -5.65 -11.02 -7.84
CA ALA A 206 -4.88 -12.26 -7.88
C ALA A 206 -5.77 -13.49 -8.11
N ASN A 207 -7.00 -13.50 -7.63
CA ASN A 207 -7.94 -14.58 -7.88
C ASN A 207 -8.66 -14.46 -9.22
N THR A 208 -8.64 -13.30 -9.85
CA THR A 208 -9.17 -13.09 -11.21
C THR A 208 -8.18 -13.53 -12.28
N TRP A 209 -6.92 -13.07 -12.23
CA TRP A 209 -5.97 -13.29 -13.33
C TRP A 209 -4.54 -13.72 -12.90
N GLY A 210 -4.31 -13.94 -11.60
CA GLY A 210 -3.13 -14.63 -11.10
C GLY A 210 -2.10 -13.78 -10.36
N TYR A 211 -1.97 -12.48 -10.65
CA TYR A 211 -1.04 -11.58 -9.98
C TYR A 211 -1.76 -10.44 -9.26
N GLY A 212 -1.35 -10.15 -8.01
CA GLY A 212 -2.01 -9.19 -7.12
C GLY A 212 -1.43 -7.79 -7.17
N ALA A 213 -1.31 -7.19 -8.36
CA ALA A 213 -0.67 -5.89 -8.53
C ALA A 213 -1.26 -5.07 -9.69
N MET A 214 -0.86 -3.80 -9.76
CA MET A 214 -1.08 -2.91 -10.89
C MET A 214 -0.53 -3.54 -12.17
N THR A 215 -1.33 -3.58 -13.24
CA THR A 215 -0.97 -4.35 -14.43
C THR A 215 -0.05 -3.62 -15.40
N ASN A 216 -0.15 -2.30 -15.47
CA ASN A 216 0.67 -1.45 -16.34
C ASN A 216 1.53 -0.49 -15.49
N SER A 217 2.15 0.49 -16.08
CA SER A 217 2.91 1.52 -15.36
C SER A 217 2.15 2.85 -15.27
N TYR A 218 2.61 3.75 -14.41
CA TYR A 218 2.12 5.14 -14.41
C TYR A 218 2.33 5.80 -15.77
N ASN A 219 3.47 5.53 -16.40
CA ASN A 219 3.86 6.11 -17.67
C ASN A 219 2.99 5.58 -18.83
N ASP A 220 2.61 4.31 -18.79
CA ASP A 220 1.76 3.70 -19.81
C ASP A 220 0.35 4.33 -19.87
N ILE A 221 -0.09 5.00 -18.81
CA ILE A 221 -1.33 5.80 -18.84
C ILE A 221 -1.31 6.85 -19.97
N HIS A 222 -0.11 7.31 -20.40
CA HIS A 222 0.02 8.20 -21.57
C HIS A 222 -0.63 7.64 -22.83
N ASN A 223 -0.69 6.32 -22.97
CA ASN A 223 -1.25 5.61 -24.13
C ASN A 223 -2.77 5.44 -24.06
N SER A 224 -3.39 5.73 -22.91
CA SER A 224 -4.82 5.51 -22.70
C SER A 224 -5.68 6.39 -23.60
N ARG A 225 -6.78 5.85 -24.09
CA ARG A 225 -7.80 6.55 -24.87
C ARG A 225 -9.06 6.89 -24.09
N ALA A 226 -9.23 6.28 -22.92
CA ALA A 226 -10.21 6.65 -21.91
C ALA A 226 -9.61 6.34 -20.52
N ILE A 227 -9.94 7.15 -19.53
CA ILE A 227 -9.45 6.98 -18.16
C ILE A 227 -10.67 6.95 -17.24
N PHE A 228 -10.85 5.84 -16.52
CA PHE A 228 -11.90 5.68 -15.54
C PHE A 228 -11.29 5.57 -14.14
N ILE A 229 -11.65 6.47 -13.25
CA ILE A 229 -11.18 6.49 -11.85
C ILE A 229 -12.37 6.31 -10.93
N ILE A 230 -12.32 5.30 -10.04
CA ILE A 230 -13.34 5.10 -9.01
C ILE A 230 -12.69 5.01 -7.62
N GLY A 231 -13.25 5.71 -6.66
CA GLY A 231 -12.75 5.68 -5.27
C GLY A 231 -11.28 6.02 -5.14
N GLY A 232 -10.78 6.86 -6.02
CA GLY A 232 -9.39 7.31 -6.10
C GLY A 232 -9.29 8.82 -6.22
N ASN A 233 -8.36 9.44 -5.48
CA ASN A 233 -8.08 10.87 -5.55
C ASN A 233 -6.59 11.12 -5.73
N PRO A 234 -6.02 10.77 -6.91
CA PRO A 234 -4.59 10.94 -7.17
C PRO A 234 -4.11 12.38 -7.02
N ALA A 235 -4.92 13.39 -7.30
CA ALA A 235 -4.53 14.80 -7.09
C ALA A 235 -4.14 15.12 -5.64
N GLU A 236 -4.60 14.36 -4.66
CA GLU A 236 -4.24 14.51 -3.23
C GLU A 236 -3.33 13.36 -2.74
N ALA A 237 -3.66 12.11 -3.08
CA ALA A 237 -2.95 10.95 -2.57
C ALA A 237 -1.64 10.66 -3.32
N HIS A 238 -1.61 10.87 -4.64
CA HIS A 238 -0.51 10.55 -5.55
C HIS A 238 -0.26 11.69 -6.56
N PRO A 239 0.00 12.93 -6.10
CA PRO A 239 -0.12 14.10 -6.98
C PRO A 239 0.73 14.04 -8.26
N VAL A 240 1.92 13.42 -8.20
CA VAL A 240 2.78 13.29 -9.36
C VAL A 240 2.21 12.31 -10.40
N SER A 241 1.47 11.28 -9.98
CA SER A 241 0.82 10.38 -10.94
C SER A 241 -0.25 11.05 -11.79
N LEU A 242 -0.83 12.16 -11.31
CA LEU A 242 -1.80 12.93 -12.08
C LEU A 242 -1.17 13.54 -13.34
N LEU A 243 0.14 13.80 -13.35
CA LEU A 243 0.85 14.27 -14.55
C LEU A 243 0.69 13.27 -15.70
N HIS A 244 0.75 11.98 -15.40
CA HIS A 244 0.59 10.91 -16.41
C HIS A 244 -0.86 10.83 -16.91
N VAL A 245 -1.83 11.03 -16.03
CA VAL A 245 -3.26 11.11 -16.40
C VAL A 245 -3.53 12.31 -17.31
N LEU A 246 -3.05 13.49 -16.92
CA LEU A 246 -3.23 14.71 -17.71
C LEU A 246 -2.50 14.63 -19.05
N LYS A 247 -1.39 13.92 -19.13
CA LYS A 247 -0.65 13.66 -20.36
C LYS A 247 -1.50 12.89 -21.39
N ALA A 248 -2.23 11.87 -20.97
CA ALA A 248 -3.15 11.13 -21.85
C ALA A 248 -4.29 12.03 -22.36
N LYS A 249 -4.84 12.91 -21.51
CA LYS A 249 -5.84 13.91 -21.94
C LYS A 249 -5.28 14.84 -22.98
N GLU A 250 -4.04 15.33 -22.80
CA GLU A 250 -3.38 16.26 -23.71
C GLU A 250 -3.03 15.60 -25.06
N GLN A 251 -2.49 14.38 -25.02
CA GLN A 251 -1.96 13.70 -26.23
C GLN A 251 -3.02 12.96 -27.02
N ASN A 252 -3.98 12.31 -26.35
CA ASN A 252 -4.95 11.42 -26.98
C ASN A 252 -6.38 11.97 -26.93
N ASN A 253 -6.60 13.16 -26.35
CA ASN A 253 -7.93 13.66 -25.98
C ASN A 253 -8.73 12.64 -25.16
N ALA A 254 -8.03 11.86 -24.32
CA ALA A 254 -8.64 10.80 -23.54
C ALA A 254 -9.64 11.37 -22.53
N PRO A 255 -10.94 11.02 -22.60
CA PRO A 255 -11.92 11.46 -21.63
C PRO A 255 -11.59 10.89 -20.26
N LEU A 256 -11.64 11.73 -19.23
CA LEU A 256 -11.47 11.37 -17.83
C LEU A 256 -12.82 11.28 -17.14
N ILE A 257 -13.17 10.09 -16.70
CA ILE A 257 -14.38 9.78 -15.93
C ILE A 257 -13.96 9.58 -14.49
N VAL A 258 -14.57 10.29 -13.54
CA VAL A 258 -14.30 10.15 -12.11
C VAL A 258 -15.59 9.82 -11.36
N CYS A 259 -15.60 8.66 -10.71
CA CYS A 259 -16.69 8.18 -9.86
C CYS A 259 -16.27 8.28 -8.39
N ASP A 260 -16.89 9.18 -7.63
CA ASP A 260 -16.58 9.36 -6.20
C ASP A 260 -17.79 9.99 -5.48
N PRO A 261 -18.15 9.58 -4.27
CA PRO A 261 -19.19 10.23 -3.48
C PRO A 261 -18.90 11.71 -3.16
N ARG A 262 -17.62 12.06 -3.08
CA ARG A 262 -17.12 13.40 -2.80
C ARG A 262 -16.58 14.05 -4.07
N PHE A 263 -16.90 15.31 -4.33
CA PHE A 263 -16.25 16.08 -5.39
C PHE A 263 -14.80 16.39 -5.02
N THR A 264 -13.88 15.54 -5.48
CA THR A 264 -12.46 15.59 -5.14
C THR A 264 -11.68 16.56 -6.03
N ARG A 265 -10.40 16.82 -5.66
CA ARG A 265 -9.50 17.60 -6.53
C ARG A 265 -9.26 16.88 -7.87
N THR A 266 -9.30 15.55 -7.89
CA THR A 266 -9.24 14.77 -9.13
C THR A 266 -10.51 14.95 -9.97
N ALA A 267 -11.68 14.96 -9.34
CA ALA A 267 -12.96 15.18 -10.02
C ALA A 267 -13.04 16.56 -10.71
N ALA A 268 -12.30 17.56 -10.20
CA ALA A 268 -12.21 18.87 -10.83
C ALA A 268 -11.55 18.86 -12.23
N HIS A 269 -10.85 17.78 -12.60
CA HIS A 269 -10.22 17.58 -13.91
C HIS A 269 -11.05 16.67 -14.83
N ALA A 270 -12.17 16.10 -14.32
CA ALA A 270 -12.99 15.13 -15.05
C ALA A 270 -13.79 15.78 -16.17
N ASP A 271 -13.96 15.04 -17.26
CA ASP A 271 -14.90 15.36 -18.34
C ASP A 271 -16.32 14.87 -17.97
N GLU A 272 -16.40 13.75 -17.22
CA GLU A 272 -17.63 13.25 -16.62
C GLU A 272 -17.40 12.92 -15.14
N TYR A 273 -18.15 13.57 -14.23
CA TYR A 273 -18.13 13.26 -12.80
C TYR A 273 -19.40 12.54 -12.40
N VAL A 274 -19.25 11.36 -11.81
CA VAL A 274 -20.34 10.50 -11.35
C VAL A 274 -20.35 10.48 -9.82
N ARG A 275 -21.37 11.10 -9.23
CA ARG A 275 -21.58 11.04 -7.78
C ARG A 275 -22.54 9.92 -7.44
N PHE A 276 -22.08 8.91 -6.76
CA PHE A 276 -22.87 7.76 -6.35
C PHE A 276 -22.95 7.60 -4.83
N ARG A 277 -23.91 6.85 -4.34
CA ARG A 277 -24.08 6.58 -2.90
C ARG A 277 -22.89 5.74 -2.38
N PRO A 278 -22.24 6.12 -1.25
CA PRO A 278 -21.21 5.30 -0.65
C PRO A 278 -21.67 3.85 -0.42
N GLY A 279 -20.81 2.88 -0.72
CA GLY A 279 -21.10 1.45 -0.56
C GLY A 279 -21.92 0.81 -1.69
N SER A 280 -22.19 1.52 -2.79
CA SER A 280 -22.94 0.97 -3.93
C SER A 280 -22.07 0.71 -5.19
N ASP A 281 -20.80 0.47 -5.00
CA ASP A 281 -19.80 0.31 -6.08
C ASP A 281 -20.15 -0.81 -7.05
N VAL A 282 -20.48 -2.01 -6.56
CA VAL A 282 -20.85 -3.14 -7.42
C VAL A 282 -22.08 -2.82 -8.27
N ALA A 283 -23.10 -2.20 -7.65
CA ALA A 283 -24.31 -1.78 -8.33
C ALA A 283 -24.02 -0.79 -9.48
N LEU A 284 -23.14 0.18 -9.21
CA LEU A 284 -22.69 1.16 -10.22
C LEU A 284 -22.02 0.47 -11.41
N ILE A 285 -21.10 -0.45 -11.14
CA ILE A 285 -20.35 -1.18 -12.19
C ILE A 285 -21.29 -2.10 -12.99
N TRP A 286 -22.20 -2.78 -12.30
CA TRP A 286 -23.16 -3.64 -12.99
C TRP A 286 -24.13 -2.83 -13.88
N GLY A 287 -24.54 -1.64 -13.44
CA GLY A 287 -25.34 -0.75 -14.28
C GLY A 287 -24.58 -0.25 -15.53
N ILE A 288 -23.28 0.03 -15.40
CA ILE A 288 -22.43 0.35 -16.56
C ILE A 288 -22.33 -0.87 -17.48
N MET A 289 -22.09 -2.07 -16.95
CA MET A 289 -21.98 -3.31 -17.72
C MET A 289 -23.32 -3.69 -18.37
N TRP A 290 -24.44 -3.43 -17.73
CA TRP A 290 -25.76 -3.60 -18.32
C TRP A 290 -25.85 -2.87 -19.67
N HIS A 291 -25.47 -1.58 -19.69
CA HIS A 291 -25.47 -0.80 -20.95
C HIS A 291 -24.48 -1.33 -21.99
N ILE A 292 -23.31 -1.85 -21.56
CA ILE A 292 -22.32 -2.42 -22.47
C ILE A 292 -22.89 -3.65 -23.17
N PHE A 293 -23.49 -4.58 -22.44
CA PHE A 293 -23.99 -5.83 -22.98
C PHE A 293 -25.30 -5.65 -23.77
N GLU A 294 -26.23 -4.80 -23.31
CA GLU A 294 -27.47 -4.49 -24.03
C GLU A 294 -27.23 -3.85 -25.41
N ASN A 295 -26.14 -3.12 -25.56
CA ASN A 295 -25.79 -2.48 -26.82
C ASN A 295 -24.74 -3.28 -27.65
N GLY A 296 -24.25 -4.42 -27.14
CA GLY A 296 -23.25 -5.26 -27.80
C GLY A 296 -21.90 -4.58 -27.94
N TRP A 297 -21.49 -3.79 -26.92
CA TRP A 297 -20.23 -3.04 -26.92
C TRP A 297 -19.06 -3.80 -26.26
N GLU A 298 -19.33 -5.00 -25.75
CA GLU A 298 -18.29 -5.87 -25.16
C GLU A 298 -17.31 -6.40 -26.22
N ASP A 299 -16.15 -6.86 -25.79
CA ASP A 299 -15.20 -7.61 -26.63
C ASP A 299 -15.50 -9.10 -26.55
N LYS A 300 -16.39 -9.56 -27.46
CA LYS A 300 -16.88 -10.96 -27.49
C LYS A 300 -15.78 -11.96 -27.68
N GLU A 301 -14.77 -11.63 -28.50
CA GLU A 301 -13.69 -12.56 -28.82
C GLU A 301 -12.71 -12.67 -27.66
N PHE A 302 -12.35 -11.56 -27.03
CA PHE A 302 -11.53 -11.57 -25.81
C PHE A 302 -12.19 -12.37 -24.68
N ILE A 303 -13.51 -12.16 -24.47
CA ILE A 303 -14.28 -12.89 -23.45
C ILE A 303 -14.25 -14.39 -23.76
N ARG A 304 -14.55 -14.80 -24.99
CA ARG A 304 -14.57 -16.21 -25.41
C ARG A 304 -13.22 -16.90 -25.18
N GLN A 305 -12.14 -16.25 -25.62
CA GLN A 305 -10.80 -16.85 -25.56
C GLN A 305 -10.20 -16.83 -24.16
N ARG A 306 -10.39 -15.74 -23.41
CA ARG A 306 -9.57 -15.42 -22.25
C ARG A 306 -10.31 -15.28 -20.93
N VAL A 307 -11.65 -15.39 -20.90
CA VAL A 307 -12.43 -15.19 -19.68
C VAL A 307 -13.28 -16.41 -19.34
N TYR A 308 -13.29 -16.80 -18.09
CA TYR A 308 -14.14 -17.86 -17.53
C TYR A 308 -15.18 -17.27 -16.59
N GLY A 309 -16.45 -17.72 -16.74
CA GLY A 309 -17.57 -17.41 -15.86
C GLY A 309 -18.26 -16.08 -16.17
N MET A 310 -18.08 -15.51 -17.37
CA MET A 310 -18.77 -14.28 -17.76
C MET A 310 -20.28 -14.49 -17.89
N GLU A 311 -20.72 -15.69 -18.26
CA GLU A 311 -22.14 -16.05 -18.36
C GLU A 311 -22.87 -15.92 -17.02
N ASP A 312 -22.22 -16.35 -15.93
CA ASP A 312 -22.78 -16.19 -14.57
C ASP A 312 -22.87 -14.70 -14.19
N VAL A 313 -21.87 -13.90 -14.55
CA VAL A 313 -21.89 -12.45 -14.33
C VAL A 313 -22.99 -11.78 -15.13
N LEU A 314 -23.22 -12.20 -16.37
CA LEU A 314 -24.30 -11.65 -17.22
C LEU A 314 -25.69 -11.89 -16.63
N GLN A 315 -25.92 -13.05 -16.01
CA GLN A 315 -27.18 -13.33 -15.31
C GLN A 315 -27.42 -12.36 -14.14
N GLU A 316 -26.36 -11.98 -13.43
CA GLU A 316 -26.45 -10.99 -12.37
C GLU A 316 -26.62 -9.58 -12.94
N VAL A 317 -25.83 -9.21 -13.94
CA VAL A 317 -25.89 -7.89 -14.60
C VAL A 317 -27.28 -7.60 -15.19
N ALA A 318 -27.97 -8.61 -15.70
CA ALA A 318 -29.32 -8.45 -16.28
C ALA A 318 -30.34 -7.87 -15.29
N LYS A 319 -30.13 -8.02 -13.99
CA LYS A 319 -31.01 -7.45 -12.93
C LYS A 319 -30.79 -5.95 -12.75
N TRP A 320 -29.63 -5.42 -13.17
CA TRP A 320 -29.20 -4.06 -12.92
C TRP A 320 -29.60 -3.11 -14.07
N THR A 321 -30.91 -3.07 -14.32
CA THR A 321 -31.49 -2.14 -15.25
C THR A 321 -31.19 -0.69 -14.89
N PRO A 322 -31.30 0.29 -15.77
CA PRO A 322 -31.12 1.71 -15.43
C PRO A 322 -31.91 2.15 -14.21
N GLU A 323 -33.15 1.70 -14.06
CA GLU A 323 -34.04 2.05 -12.94
C GLU A 323 -33.58 1.42 -11.64
N GLU A 324 -33.18 0.15 -11.65
CA GLU A 324 -32.69 -0.53 -10.44
C GLU A 324 -31.34 0.04 -10.01
N THR A 325 -30.47 0.32 -10.95
CA THR A 325 -29.17 0.95 -10.65
C THR A 325 -29.36 2.35 -10.07
N GLU A 326 -30.27 3.17 -10.63
CA GLU A 326 -30.59 4.49 -10.08
C GLU A 326 -31.20 4.38 -8.68
N ARG A 327 -32.09 3.42 -8.43
CA ARG A 327 -32.70 3.15 -7.10
C ARG A 327 -31.63 2.91 -6.02
N VAL A 328 -30.60 2.15 -6.36
CA VAL A 328 -29.57 1.74 -5.41
C VAL A 328 -28.44 2.78 -5.29
N THR A 329 -28.00 3.33 -6.41
CA THR A 329 -26.80 4.20 -6.47
C THR A 329 -27.12 5.69 -6.43
N GLY A 330 -28.33 6.08 -6.81
CA GLY A 330 -28.72 7.48 -7.02
C GLY A 330 -28.18 8.09 -8.33
N VAL A 331 -27.59 7.29 -9.22
CA VAL A 331 -27.02 7.77 -10.50
C VAL A 331 -28.03 7.54 -11.64
N PRO A 332 -28.42 8.58 -12.39
CA PRO A 332 -29.35 8.44 -13.49
C PRO A 332 -28.87 7.45 -14.55
N GLY A 333 -29.76 6.57 -15.04
CA GLY A 333 -29.43 5.59 -16.06
C GLY A 333 -28.88 6.21 -17.36
N SER A 334 -29.34 7.41 -17.71
CA SER A 334 -28.81 8.17 -18.86
C SER A 334 -27.33 8.57 -18.69
N GLN A 335 -26.88 8.85 -17.45
CA GLN A 335 -25.49 9.14 -17.15
C GLN A 335 -24.65 7.86 -17.26
N LEU A 336 -25.14 6.74 -16.73
CA LEU A 336 -24.45 5.44 -16.83
C LEU A 336 -24.28 5.01 -18.29
N ARG A 337 -25.29 5.26 -19.14
CA ARG A 337 -25.19 5.01 -20.58
C ARG A 337 -24.08 5.82 -21.24
N ARG A 338 -23.93 7.11 -20.92
CA ARG A 338 -22.84 7.95 -21.45
C ARG A 338 -21.49 7.43 -21.03
N VAL A 339 -21.33 7.07 -19.75
CA VAL A 339 -20.09 6.47 -19.21
C VAL A 339 -19.75 5.18 -19.96
N ALA A 340 -20.68 4.25 -20.05
CA ALA A 340 -20.51 2.97 -20.75
C ALA A 340 -20.10 3.17 -22.21
N GLN A 341 -20.79 4.06 -22.92
CA GLN A 341 -20.50 4.38 -24.32
C GLN A 341 -19.12 5.02 -24.48
N THR A 342 -18.75 5.93 -23.59
CA THR A 342 -17.45 6.59 -23.61
C THR A 342 -16.32 5.58 -23.43
N MET A 343 -16.45 4.65 -22.47
CA MET A 343 -15.46 3.60 -22.25
C MET A 343 -15.36 2.62 -23.43
N ALA A 344 -16.50 2.21 -23.97
CA ALA A 344 -16.56 1.26 -25.07
C ALA A 344 -15.97 1.82 -26.38
N ASN A 345 -16.22 3.11 -26.67
CA ASN A 345 -15.76 3.76 -27.90
C ASN A 345 -14.29 4.18 -27.87
N ASN A 346 -13.68 4.28 -26.69
CA ASN A 346 -12.32 4.77 -26.52
C ASN A 346 -11.42 3.69 -25.89
N ARG A 347 -11.24 2.58 -26.60
CA ARG A 347 -10.35 1.48 -26.19
C ARG A 347 -8.98 1.57 -26.87
N PRO A 348 -7.89 1.14 -26.24
CA PRO A 348 -7.81 0.66 -24.87
C PRO A 348 -7.99 1.79 -23.84
N GLY A 349 -8.70 1.47 -22.75
CA GLY A 349 -8.92 2.38 -21.65
C GLY A 349 -8.37 1.86 -20.33
N THR A 350 -7.78 2.76 -19.54
CA THR A 350 -7.25 2.42 -18.21
C THR A 350 -8.31 2.57 -17.13
N PHE A 351 -8.31 1.63 -16.19
CA PHE A 351 -9.14 1.65 -15.00
C PHE A 351 -8.28 1.86 -13.75
N ILE A 352 -8.52 2.94 -13.02
CA ILE A 352 -7.75 3.31 -11.83
C ILE A 352 -8.65 3.26 -10.60
N TRP A 353 -8.18 2.62 -9.53
CA TRP A 353 -8.84 2.70 -8.24
C TRP A 353 -7.85 2.79 -7.09
N CYS A 354 -8.36 3.19 -5.94
CA CYS A 354 -7.60 3.32 -4.71
C CYS A 354 -8.45 2.85 -3.51
N MET A 355 -8.22 3.45 -2.34
CA MET A 355 -8.81 3.04 -1.06
C MET A 355 -10.34 3.16 -1.02
N GLY A 356 -10.94 4.07 -1.78
CA GLY A 356 -12.39 4.29 -1.80
C GLY A 356 -13.20 3.06 -2.19
N GLY A 357 -12.71 2.27 -3.16
CA GLY A 357 -13.36 1.03 -3.57
C GLY A 357 -12.96 -0.20 -2.76
N THR A 358 -11.88 -0.12 -1.97
CA THR A 358 -11.28 -1.30 -1.30
C THR A 358 -11.60 -1.41 0.18
N GLN A 359 -11.72 -0.30 0.90
CA GLN A 359 -11.96 -0.29 2.35
C GLN A 359 -13.44 -0.41 2.69
N HIS A 360 -14.06 -1.51 2.24
CA HIS A 360 -15.46 -1.86 2.46
C HIS A 360 -15.60 -3.28 2.97
N THR A 361 -16.66 -3.53 3.71
CA THR A 361 -17.10 -4.89 4.07
C THR A 361 -17.29 -5.78 2.84
N ASN A 362 -17.72 -5.17 1.73
CA ASN A 362 -17.89 -5.81 0.42
C ASN A 362 -16.73 -5.54 -0.56
N GLY A 363 -15.57 -5.14 -0.07
CA GLY A 363 -14.44 -4.64 -0.88
C GLY A 363 -13.89 -5.64 -1.90
N ASN A 364 -13.89 -6.94 -1.57
CA ASN A 364 -13.48 -7.97 -2.54
C ASN A 364 -14.43 -8.05 -3.76
N ASN A 365 -15.74 -7.88 -3.56
CA ASN A 365 -16.70 -7.84 -4.66
C ASN A 365 -16.55 -6.57 -5.50
N ASN A 366 -16.32 -5.41 -4.86
CA ASN A 366 -16.05 -4.16 -5.57
C ASN A 366 -14.88 -4.35 -6.55
N THR A 367 -13.73 -4.81 -6.06
CA THR A 367 -12.53 -4.94 -6.89
C THR A 367 -12.66 -5.99 -7.98
N ARG A 368 -13.40 -7.07 -7.74
CA ARG A 368 -13.69 -8.10 -8.76
C ARG A 368 -14.68 -7.61 -9.82
N ALA A 369 -15.63 -6.76 -9.45
CA ALA A 369 -16.52 -6.10 -10.40
C ALA A 369 -15.74 -5.16 -11.34
N TYR A 370 -14.77 -4.40 -10.80
CA TYR A 370 -13.86 -3.59 -11.62
C TYR A 370 -13.06 -4.43 -12.62
N CYS A 371 -12.57 -5.58 -12.17
CA CYS A 371 -11.87 -6.53 -13.04
C CYS A 371 -12.79 -7.06 -14.15
N ALA A 372 -14.03 -7.42 -13.82
CA ALA A 372 -15.00 -7.94 -14.78
C ALA A 372 -15.30 -6.91 -15.89
N LEU A 373 -15.42 -5.63 -15.55
CA LEU A 373 -15.63 -4.55 -16.52
C LEU A 373 -14.44 -4.42 -17.47
N GLN A 374 -13.19 -4.44 -16.96
CA GLN A 374 -12.00 -4.38 -17.81
C GLN A 374 -11.86 -5.60 -18.73
N LEU A 375 -12.23 -6.78 -18.25
CA LEU A 375 -12.25 -8.00 -19.05
C LEU A 375 -13.35 -7.97 -20.11
N ALA A 376 -14.52 -7.42 -19.78
CA ALA A 376 -15.63 -7.28 -20.74
C ALA A 376 -15.27 -6.36 -21.92
N LEU A 377 -14.45 -5.35 -21.67
CA LEU A 377 -13.99 -4.40 -22.69
C LEU A 377 -12.69 -4.82 -23.41
N GLY A 378 -12.07 -5.95 -23.03
CA GLY A 378 -10.82 -6.43 -23.62
C GLY A 378 -9.60 -5.53 -23.36
N ASN A 379 -9.61 -4.74 -22.28
CA ASN A 379 -8.56 -3.76 -21.98
C ASN A 379 -7.33 -4.34 -21.26
N MET A 380 -7.22 -5.65 -21.10
CA MET A 380 -6.15 -6.30 -20.34
C MET A 380 -5.04 -6.82 -21.25
N GLY A 381 -3.79 -6.54 -20.89
CA GLY A 381 -2.61 -6.93 -21.65
C GLY A 381 -2.30 -6.02 -22.84
N ALA A 382 -2.82 -4.81 -22.84
CA ALA A 382 -2.64 -3.80 -23.88
C ALA A 382 -2.02 -2.51 -23.30
N GLU A 383 -1.20 -1.83 -24.12
CA GLU A 383 -0.71 -0.48 -23.81
C GLU A 383 -1.89 0.48 -23.66
N GLY A 384 -1.84 1.34 -22.65
CA GLY A 384 -2.91 2.29 -22.33
C GLY A 384 -4.16 1.69 -21.72
N GLY A 385 -4.19 0.37 -21.53
CA GLY A 385 -5.26 -0.36 -20.86
C GLY A 385 -4.96 -0.66 -19.40
N GLY A 386 -5.43 -1.82 -18.97
CA GLY A 386 -5.10 -2.43 -17.70
C GLY A 386 -5.90 -1.94 -16.50
N ALA A 387 -5.56 -2.54 -15.37
CA ALA A 387 -6.10 -2.25 -14.05
C ALA A 387 -4.98 -1.62 -13.21
N ASN A 388 -5.05 -0.31 -13.05
CA ASN A 388 -3.99 0.50 -12.50
C ASN A 388 -4.31 0.90 -11.04
N ILE A 389 -3.77 0.12 -10.11
CA ILE A 389 -4.05 0.25 -8.68
C ILE A 389 -3.02 1.20 -8.06
N PHE A 390 -3.47 2.37 -7.62
CA PHE A 390 -2.60 3.32 -6.95
C PHE A 390 -2.57 3.02 -5.44
N ARG A 391 -1.52 2.34 -4.98
CA ARG A 391 -1.32 1.99 -3.57
C ARG A 391 -0.90 3.21 -2.75
N GLY A 392 -1.09 3.15 -1.43
CA GLY A 392 -0.84 4.29 -0.54
C GLY A 392 0.64 4.58 -0.32
N HIS A 393 1.29 3.76 0.51
CA HIS A 393 2.67 3.98 0.95
C HIS A 393 3.72 3.62 -0.11
N ASP A 394 4.90 4.19 0.03
CA ASP A 394 6.03 4.06 -0.89
C ASP A 394 6.43 2.60 -1.15
N ASN A 395 6.48 1.75 -0.12
CA ASN A 395 6.84 0.33 -0.26
C ASN A 395 5.71 -0.63 0.13
N VAL A 396 4.45 -0.22 0.11
CA VAL A 396 3.36 -1.13 0.43
C VAL A 396 3.23 -2.28 -0.57
N GLN A 397 3.65 -2.09 -1.83
CA GLN A 397 3.75 -3.19 -2.80
C GLN A 397 4.81 -4.18 -2.34
N GLY A 398 6.04 -3.74 -2.07
CA GLY A 398 7.14 -4.60 -1.68
C GLY A 398 6.89 -5.32 -0.35
N ALA A 399 6.50 -4.61 0.72
CA ALA A 399 6.18 -5.25 2.00
C ALA A 399 5.06 -6.30 1.87
N THR A 400 4.11 -6.12 0.92
CA THR A 400 3.11 -7.12 0.59
C THR A 400 3.71 -8.30 -0.16
N ASP A 401 4.61 -8.06 -1.12
CA ASP A 401 5.31 -9.09 -1.90
C ASP A 401 6.19 -9.97 -0.99
N PHE A 402 6.82 -9.37 0.03
CA PHE A 402 7.55 -10.09 1.07
C PHE A 402 6.66 -10.71 2.14
N CYS A 403 5.35 -10.56 1.99
CA CYS A 403 4.34 -11.17 2.85
C CYS A 403 4.57 -10.91 4.35
N VAL A 404 4.80 -9.65 4.71
CA VAL A 404 4.59 -9.23 6.10
C VAL A 404 3.09 -9.32 6.37
N LEU A 405 2.58 -10.55 6.32
CA LEU A 405 1.15 -10.89 6.33
C LEU A 405 0.91 -12.11 7.19
N SER A 406 -0.24 -12.16 7.85
CA SER A 406 -0.64 -13.25 8.74
C SER A 406 -0.99 -14.56 8.01
N HIS A 407 -0.97 -14.61 6.68
CA HIS A 407 -1.52 -15.75 5.92
C HIS A 407 -0.64 -16.23 4.76
N SER A 408 0.58 -15.74 4.62
CA SER A 408 1.46 -16.13 3.52
C SER A 408 2.94 -15.98 3.86
N LEU A 409 3.78 -16.68 3.10
CA LEU A 409 5.24 -16.54 3.07
C LEU A 409 5.65 -15.66 1.87
N PRO A 410 6.88 -15.09 1.86
CA PRO A 410 7.34 -14.21 0.80
C PRO A 410 7.01 -14.77 -0.59
N GLY A 411 6.63 -13.90 -1.53
CA GLY A 411 6.19 -14.31 -2.86
C GLY A 411 4.78 -14.92 -2.91
N TYR A 412 3.94 -14.75 -1.89
CA TYR A 412 2.56 -15.29 -1.84
C TYR A 412 2.48 -16.83 -1.88
N TYR A 413 3.45 -17.53 -1.32
CA TYR A 413 3.49 -19.01 -1.30
C TYR A 413 2.38 -19.65 -0.44
N GLY A 414 1.71 -18.88 0.42
CA GLY A 414 0.76 -19.40 1.41
C GLY A 414 1.48 -20.01 2.62
N LEU A 415 0.77 -20.86 3.39
CA LEU A 415 1.27 -21.47 4.62
C LEU A 415 1.24 -23.02 4.58
N SER A 416 1.14 -23.61 3.39
CA SER A 416 1.21 -25.08 3.24
C SER A 416 2.59 -25.62 3.64
N ALA A 417 2.64 -26.88 4.03
CA ALA A 417 3.91 -27.54 4.35
C ALA A 417 4.95 -27.46 3.20
N GLY A 418 4.47 -27.52 1.94
CA GLY A 418 5.33 -27.33 0.75
C GLY A 418 5.95 -25.94 0.69
N ALA A 419 5.16 -24.89 1.00
CA ALA A 419 5.63 -23.51 1.04
C ALA A 419 6.67 -23.30 2.15
N TRP A 420 6.43 -23.84 3.34
CA TRP A 420 7.38 -23.79 4.44
C TRP A 420 8.66 -24.54 4.15
N LYS A 421 8.58 -25.74 3.56
CA LYS A 421 9.75 -26.50 3.12
C LYS A 421 10.55 -25.77 2.05
N HIS A 422 9.87 -25.07 1.12
CA HIS A 422 10.55 -24.22 0.15
C HIS A 422 11.38 -23.14 0.85
N TRP A 423 10.77 -22.35 1.72
CA TRP A 423 11.46 -21.26 2.40
C TRP A 423 12.51 -21.74 3.40
N SER A 424 12.27 -22.86 4.12
CA SER A 424 13.30 -23.47 4.97
C SER A 424 14.58 -23.76 4.18
N ARG A 425 14.46 -24.32 2.97
CA ARG A 425 15.62 -24.56 2.10
C ARG A 425 16.31 -23.28 1.63
N VAL A 426 15.54 -22.25 1.25
CA VAL A 426 16.12 -20.93 0.89
C VAL A 426 16.91 -20.35 2.04
N TRP A 427 16.39 -20.46 3.26
CA TRP A 427 17.05 -19.97 4.49
C TRP A 427 18.19 -20.88 4.96
N GLY A 428 18.35 -22.07 4.38
CA GLY A 428 19.30 -23.08 4.86
C GLY A 428 18.92 -23.67 6.22
N GLU A 429 17.61 -23.67 6.56
CA GLU A 429 17.12 -24.10 7.86
C GLU A 429 16.46 -25.48 7.79
N ASP A 430 16.49 -26.21 8.91
CA ASP A 430 15.76 -27.45 9.10
C ASP A 430 14.25 -27.17 9.26
N TYR A 431 13.45 -27.78 8.40
CA TYR A 431 12.00 -27.60 8.43
C TYR A 431 11.36 -28.08 9.74
N GLU A 432 11.84 -29.20 10.31
CA GLU A 432 11.24 -29.74 11.55
C GLU A 432 11.65 -28.87 12.76
N TRP A 433 12.87 -28.33 12.76
CA TRP A 433 13.25 -27.34 13.78
C TRP A 433 12.35 -26.10 13.71
N LEU A 434 12.15 -25.54 12.51
CA LEU A 434 11.30 -24.35 12.34
C LEU A 434 9.86 -24.64 12.73
N LYS A 435 9.33 -25.80 12.36
CA LYS A 435 7.99 -26.26 12.75
C LYS A 435 7.84 -26.40 14.26
N GLY A 436 8.91 -26.83 14.94
CA GLY A 436 8.96 -26.96 16.40
C GLY A 436 8.92 -25.63 17.15
N GLN A 437 9.06 -24.48 16.46
CA GLN A 437 8.89 -23.17 17.08
C GLN A 437 7.42 -22.77 17.24
N PHE A 438 6.50 -23.41 16.50
CA PHE A 438 5.07 -23.13 16.50
C PHE A 438 4.32 -24.04 17.47
N ASP A 439 3.33 -23.49 18.13
CA ASP A 439 2.40 -24.28 18.96
C ASP A 439 1.53 -25.23 18.11
N THR A 440 0.83 -26.11 18.82
CA THR A 440 -0.24 -26.96 18.30
C THR A 440 -1.54 -26.65 18.99
N ILE A 441 -2.66 -26.74 18.24
CA ILE A 441 -4.01 -26.65 18.79
C ILE A 441 -4.82 -27.89 18.39
N LYS A 442 -5.85 -28.21 19.17
CA LYS A 442 -6.85 -29.18 18.76
C LYS A 442 -7.84 -28.53 17.80
N GLY A 443 -7.93 -29.05 16.59
CA GLY A 443 -8.95 -28.63 15.63
C GLY A 443 -10.35 -29.09 16.04
N SER A 444 -11.39 -28.56 15.37
CA SER A 444 -12.77 -29.00 15.56
C SER A 444 -13.00 -30.49 15.29
N ASP A 445 -12.11 -31.13 14.55
CA ASP A 445 -12.06 -32.57 14.29
C ASP A 445 -11.33 -33.36 15.39
N GLY A 446 -10.93 -32.72 16.48
CA GLY A 446 -10.20 -33.31 17.60
C GLY A 446 -8.74 -33.64 17.34
N LYS A 447 -8.23 -33.41 16.11
CA LYS A 447 -6.83 -33.66 15.74
C LYS A 447 -5.94 -32.47 16.10
N GLU A 448 -4.72 -32.79 16.48
CA GLU A 448 -3.68 -31.76 16.66
C GLU A 448 -3.29 -31.15 15.31
N LYS A 449 -3.23 -29.82 15.28
CA LYS A 449 -2.81 -29.03 14.10
C LYS A 449 -1.74 -28.04 14.53
N SER A 450 -0.62 -28.04 13.79
CA SER A 450 0.42 -27.04 14.01
C SER A 450 -0.08 -25.65 13.57
N MET A 451 0.13 -24.66 14.41
CA MET A 451 -0.15 -23.24 14.12
C MET A 451 0.65 -22.71 12.92
N MET A 452 1.75 -23.38 12.57
CA MET A 452 2.57 -23.06 11.38
C MET A 452 1.75 -23.02 10.08
N GLY A 453 0.77 -23.94 9.93
CA GLY A 453 -0.11 -24.03 8.75
C GLY A 453 -1.36 -23.16 8.83
N LEU A 454 -1.61 -22.49 9.94
CA LEU A 454 -2.81 -21.71 10.19
C LEU A 454 -2.55 -20.22 10.00
N LYS A 455 -3.51 -19.54 9.38
CA LYS A 455 -3.49 -18.08 9.24
C LYS A 455 -3.48 -17.42 10.62
N GLY A 456 -2.64 -16.41 10.81
CA GLY A 456 -2.64 -15.59 12.01
C GLY A 456 -3.79 -14.58 12.05
N ILE A 457 -3.90 -13.84 13.13
CA ILE A 457 -4.84 -12.72 13.28
C ILE A 457 -4.35 -11.57 12.38
N PRO A 458 -5.20 -10.98 11.54
CA PRO A 458 -4.81 -9.80 10.76
C PRO A 458 -4.76 -8.53 11.61
N VAL A 459 -3.99 -7.52 11.17
CA VAL A 459 -3.82 -6.26 11.92
C VAL A 459 -5.14 -5.54 12.20
N SER A 460 -6.11 -5.64 11.33
CA SER A 460 -7.44 -5.06 11.55
C SER A 460 -8.19 -5.65 12.75
N ARG A 461 -7.76 -6.83 13.26
CA ARG A 461 -8.43 -7.58 14.30
C ARG A 461 -7.55 -7.92 15.52
N TRP A 462 -6.33 -7.34 15.63
CA TRP A 462 -5.49 -7.59 16.81
C TRP A 462 -6.16 -7.15 18.13
N ILE A 463 -7.01 -6.10 18.06
CA ILE A 463 -7.83 -5.63 19.18
C ILE A 463 -8.67 -6.79 19.73
N ASP A 464 -9.33 -7.53 18.85
CA ASP A 464 -10.12 -8.69 19.22
C ASP A 464 -9.23 -9.85 19.70
N GLY A 465 -8.01 -9.97 19.16
CA GLY A 465 -7.00 -10.90 19.66
C GLY A 465 -6.64 -10.69 21.14
N VAL A 466 -6.80 -9.45 21.64
CA VAL A 466 -6.61 -9.10 23.06
C VAL A 466 -7.91 -9.22 23.85
N LEU A 467 -9.04 -8.75 23.30
CA LEU A 467 -10.27 -8.53 24.05
C LEU A 467 -11.26 -9.70 24.00
N GLU A 468 -11.19 -10.55 22.95
CA GLU A 468 -12.11 -11.68 22.78
C GLU A 468 -11.93 -12.74 23.88
N ASN A 469 -13.00 -13.45 24.21
CA ASN A 469 -12.88 -14.63 25.07
C ASN A 469 -12.03 -15.69 24.34
N LYS A 470 -10.98 -16.17 25.00
CA LYS A 470 -10.05 -17.16 24.42
C LYS A 470 -10.74 -18.44 23.94
N ASP A 471 -11.86 -18.84 24.57
CA ASP A 471 -12.63 -20.02 24.16
C ASP A 471 -13.30 -19.85 22.78
N ASN A 472 -13.46 -18.61 22.32
CA ASN A 472 -13.96 -18.27 20.99
C ASN A 472 -12.84 -18.18 19.94
N MET A 473 -11.58 -18.25 20.35
CA MET A 473 -10.42 -18.06 19.47
C MET A 473 -9.82 -19.43 19.07
N ASP A 474 -9.23 -19.48 17.86
CA ASP A 474 -8.48 -20.64 17.40
C ASP A 474 -6.97 -20.45 17.68
N GLN A 475 -6.61 -20.12 18.92
CA GLN A 475 -5.23 -20.06 19.40
C GLN A 475 -5.17 -20.31 20.92
N PRO A 476 -3.98 -20.65 21.46
CA PRO A 476 -3.85 -21.11 22.86
C PRO A 476 -4.22 -20.07 23.91
N ASP A 477 -3.87 -18.80 23.68
CA ASP A 477 -4.13 -17.70 24.61
C ASP A 477 -4.36 -16.39 23.85
N ASN A 478 -4.79 -15.33 24.53
CA ASN A 478 -4.93 -13.99 23.96
C ASN A 478 -3.57 -13.38 23.60
N VAL A 479 -3.62 -12.35 22.76
CA VAL A 479 -2.46 -11.49 22.51
C VAL A 479 -2.15 -10.71 23.78
N ARG A 480 -0.91 -10.81 24.27
CA ARG A 480 -0.43 -10.20 25.52
C ARG A 480 0.68 -9.16 25.30
N ALA A 481 1.36 -9.26 24.15
CA ALA A 481 2.37 -8.29 23.76
C ALA A 481 2.14 -7.78 22.35
N MET A 482 2.40 -6.49 22.13
CA MET A 482 2.26 -5.84 20.84
C MET A 482 3.54 -5.11 20.47
N VAL A 483 4.10 -5.44 19.30
CA VAL A 483 5.22 -4.71 18.70
C VAL A 483 4.67 -3.86 17.55
N PHE A 484 4.58 -2.56 17.77
CA PHE A 484 4.24 -1.57 16.74
C PHE A 484 5.53 -1.13 16.06
N TRP A 485 5.79 -1.59 14.85
CA TRP A 485 7.03 -1.31 14.14
C TRP A 485 6.75 -0.54 12.86
N GLY A 486 6.96 0.77 12.88
CA GLY A 486 6.66 1.66 11.75
C GLY A 486 5.17 1.70 11.41
N HIS A 487 4.29 1.70 12.41
CA HIS A 487 2.84 1.66 12.21
C HIS A 487 2.09 2.58 13.18
N ALA A 488 1.39 3.56 12.63
CA ALA A 488 0.53 4.46 13.39
C ALA A 488 -0.86 3.84 13.62
N PRO A 489 -1.29 3.62 14.86
CA PRO A 489 -2.54 2.91 15.18
C PRO A 489 -3.80 3.67 14.78
N ASN A 490 -3.75 5.00 14.67
CA ASN A 490 -4.85 5.83 14.20
C ASN A 490 -5.24 5.57 12.72
N SER A 491 -4.47 4.76 12.00
CA SER A 491 -4.85 4.24 10.68
C SER A 491 -5.84 3.06 10.74
N GLN A 492 -6.09 2.51 11.93
CA GLN A 492 -7.03 1.41 12.18
C GLN A 492 -8.32 1.92 12.84
N THR A 493 -9.45 1.28 12.52
CA THR A 493 -10.76 1.61 13.11
C THR A 493 -10.87 1.22 14.58
N ARG A 494 -11.93 1.64 15.26
CA ARG A 494 -12.29 1.23 16.62
C ARG A 494 -11.26 1.67 17.66
N MET A 495 -10.76 2.90 17.56
CA MET A 495 -9.70 3.39 18.45
C MET A 495 -10.10 3.43 19.94
N LYS A 496 -11.40 3.55 20.27
CA LYS A 496 -11.88 3.45 21.65
C LYS A 496 -11.63 2.07 22.25
N GLU A 497 -11.97 1.01 21.51
CA GLU A 497 -11.68 -0.37 21.91
C GLU A 497 -10.19 -0.68 21.86
N MET A 498 -9.48 -0.08 20.90
CA MET A 498 -8.02 -0.18 20.81
C MET A 498 -7.33 0.33 22.07
N LYS A 499 -7.77 1.48 22.60
CA LYS A 499 -7.30 2.00 23.89
C LYS A 499 -7.45 0.97 24.99
N THR A 500 -8.64 0.36 25.10
CA THR A 500 -8.91 -0.70 26.07
C THR A 500 -8.03 -1.93 25.87
N ALA A 501 -7.80 -2.33 24.61
CA ALA A 501 -6.89 -3.44 24.30
C ALA A 501 -5.45 -3.13 24.74
N MET A 502 -4.95 -1.93 24.42
CA MET A 502 -3.60 -1.51 24.83
C MET A 502 -3.42 -1.51 26.36
N GLU A 503 -4.45 -1.18 27.12
CA GLU A 503 -4.41 -1.18 28.58
C GLU A 503 -4.31 -2.60 29.17
N LYS A 504 -4.77 -3.62 28.44
CA LYS A 504 -4.72 -5.03 28.86
C LYS A 504 -3.43 -5.76 28.48
N LEU A 505 -2.60 -5.18 27.61
CA LEU A 505 -1.33 -5.78 27.22
C LEU A 505 -0.32 -5.80 28.38
N ASP A 506 0.49 -6.82 28.48
CA ASP A 506 1.61 -6.88 29.42
C ASP A 506 2.82 -6.07 28.92
N LEU A 507 2.98 -6.03 27.59
CA LEU A 507 4.12 -5.39 26.93
C LEU A 507 3.67 -4.64 25.66
N MET A 508 4.11 -3.39 25.55
CA MET A 508 4.01 -2.60 24.31
C MET A 508 5.40 -2.11 23.89
N VAL A 509 5.77 -2.38 22.65
CA VAL A 509 7.02 -1.89 22.05
C VAL A 509 6.68 -1.08 20.80
N VAL A 510 7.14 0.15 20.73
CA VAL A 510 6.98 1.05 19.59
C VAL A 510 8.36 1.31 18.98
N ILE A 511 8.56 0.90 17.74
CA ILE A 511 9.80 1.07 16.99
C ILE A 511 9.49 1.95 15.78
N ASP A 512 9.94 3.19 15.84
CA ASP A 512 9.57 4.21 14.84
C ASP A 512 10.54 5.39 14.93
N PRO A 513 10.79 6.14 13.87
CA PRO A 513 11.53 7.40 13.95
C PRO A 513 10.83 8.47 14.80
N TYR A 514 9.50 8.41 14.91
CA TYR A 514 8.68 9.36 15.67
C TYR A 514 7.83 8.63 16.71
N PRO A 515 7.51 9.23 17.86
CA PRO A 515 6.50 8.68 18.74
C PRO A 515 5.15 8.77 18.02
N THR A 516 4.53 7.64 17.78
CA THR A 516 3.22 7.59 17.15
C THR A 516 2.12 7.71 18.21
N VAL A 517 0.87 7.74 17.77
CA VAL A 517 -0.28 7.67 18.69
C VAL A 517 -0.22 6.41 19.58
N SER A 518 0.53 5.36 19.19
CA SER A 518 0.78 4.18 20.03
C SER A 518 1.37 4.54 21.40
N ALA A 519 2.21 5.57 21.46
CA ALA A 519 2.87 5.98 22.69
C ALA A 519 1.92 6.62 23.72
N VAL A 520 0.79 7.20 23.28
CA VAL A 520 -0.02 8.12 24.08
C VAL A 520 -1.50 7.73 24.23
N LEU A 521 -2.00 6.82 23.39
CA LEU A 521 -3.42 6.48 23.33
C LEU A 521 -3.93 5.85 24.63
N SER A 522 -3.17 4.94 25.23
CA SER A 522 -3.54 4.26 26.47
C SER A 522 -3.23 5.11 27.71
N ASP A 523 -3.86 4.81 28.84
CA ASP A 523 -3.58 5.41 30.14
C ASP A 523 -2.56 4.59 30.95
N ARG A 524 -1.74 3.78 30.28
CA ARG A 524 -0.67 3.01 30.91
C ARG A 524 0.37 3.95 31.55
N THR A 525 0.90 3.50 32.65
CA THR A 525 2.01 4.19 33.36
C THR A 525 3.36 3.45 33.22
N ASP A 526 3.30 2.19 32.79
CA ASP A 526 4.45 1.29 32.70
C ASP A 526 4.30 0.28 31.57
N GLY A 527 5.40 -0.42 31.24
CA GLY A 527 5.40 -1.51 30.25
C GLY A 527 5.30 -1.05 28.81
N VAL A 528 5.65 0.20 28.52
CA VAL A 528 5.72 0.77 27.15
C VAL A 528 7.16 1.16 26.87
N TYR A 529 7.67 0.75 25.69
CA TYR A 529 9.02 1.06 25.24
C TYR A 529 8.96 1.79 23.90
N LEU A 530 9.76 2.85 23.75
CA LEU A 530 9.96 3.60 22.50
C LEU A 530 11.39 3.41 22.04
N LEU A 531 11.57 2.87 20.85
CA LEU A 531 12.86 2.58 20.24
C LEU A 531 13.02 3.40 18.96
N PRO A 532 14.06 4.27 18.86
CA PRO A 532 14.25 5.13 17.70
C PRO A 532 14.79 4.33 16.51
N ALA A 533 13.95 4.10 15.50
CA ALA A 533 14.43 3.63 14.20
C ALA A 533 14.99 4.79 13.38
N THR A 534 15.84 4.50 12.41
CA THR A 534 16.24 5.46 11.38
C THR A 534 15.08 5.77 10.45
N THR A 535 15.11 6.94 9.82
CA THR A 535 14.32 7.19 8.62
C THR A 535 14.93 6.44 7.45
N GLN A 536 14.15 6.25 6.36
CA GLN A 536 14.64 5.53 5.18
C GLN A 536 15.70 6.32 4.38
N PHE A 537 16.00 7.55 4.76
CA PHE A 537 17.10 8.37 4.21
C PHE A 537 18.44 8.15 4.94
N GLU A 538 18.40 7.49 6.10
CA GLU A 538 19.55 7.14 6.94
C GLU A 538 19.96 5.67 6.78
N THR A 539 19.32 4.96 5.87
CA THR A 539 19.57 3.56 5.52
C THR A 539 19.49 3.37 4.01
N TYR A 540 19.66 2.17 3.51
CA TYR A 540 19.64 1.85 2.10
C TYR A 540 18.92 0.51 1.85
N GLY A 541 18.57 0.27 0.59
CA GLY A 541 17.87 -0.94 0.17
C GLY A 541 16.92 -0.68 -1.00
N SER A 542 16.17 -1.67 -1.40
CA SER A 542 15.22 -1.56 -2.50
C SER A 542 13.80 -1.23 -2.03
N VAL A 543 13.02 -0.58 -2.89
CA VAL A 543 11.58 -0.33 -2.70
C VAL A 543 10.83 -0.67 -3.97
N THR A 544 9.60 -1.16 -3.84
CA THR A 544 8.75 -1.52 -4.97
C THR A 544 7.58 -0.55 -5.08
N ALA A 545 7.54 0.24 -6.14
CA ALA A 545 6.44 1.14 -6.47
C ALA A 545 5.17 0.35 -6.86
N SER A 546 4.01 1.03 -6.94
CA SER A 546 2.74 0.38 -7.32
C SER A 546 2.83 -0.33 -8.67
N ASN A 547 3.55 0.24 -9.63
CA ASN A 547 3.75 -0.33 -10.97
C ASN A 547 4.73 -1.51 -11.03
N ARG A 548 5.08 -2.09 -9.89
CA ARG A 548 5.97 -3.26 -9.77
C ARG A 548 7.46 -3.00 -10.09
N SER A 549 7.83 -1.76 -10.39
CA SER A 549 9.24 -1.36 -10.56
C SER A 549 9.94 -1.28 -9.21
N LEU A 550 11.14 -1.86 -9.13
CA LEU A 550 12.01 -1.77 -7.97
C LEU A 550 13.02 -0.63 -8.16
N GLN A 551 13.21 0.15 -7.13
CA GLN A 551 14.17 1.25 -7.13
C GLN A 551 15.12 1.07 -5.94
N TRP A 552 16.42 1.29 -6.16
CA TRP A 552 17.38 1.28 -5.07
C TRP A 552 17.40 2.64 -4.38
N ARG A 553 17.20 2.63 -3.07
CA ARG A 553 17.30 3.82 -2.22
C ARG A 553 18.69 3.90 -1.64
N GLU A 554 19.41 4.97 -1.96
CA GLU A 554 20.72 5.26 -1.37
C GLU A 554 20.58 5.95 -0.02
N LYS A 555 21.51 5.65 0.88
CA LYS A 555 21.64 6.37 2.17
C LYS A 555 22.07 7.82 1.90
N VAL A 556 21.25 8.77 2.33
CA VAL A 556 21.51 10.20 2.16
C VAL A 556 22.45 10.72 3.25
N ILE A 557 22.10 10.47 4.51
CA ILE A 557 22.83 10.89 5.71
C ILE A 557 23.05 9.69 6.64
N ASP A 558 23.99 9.81 7.55
CA ASP A 558 24.18 8.82 8.61
C ASP A 558 23.05 8.87 9.64
N PRO A 559 22.80 7.76 10.39
CA PRO A 559 21.80 7.72 11.45
C PRO A 559 21.94 8.88 12.43
N SER A 560 20.82 9.56 12.67
CA SER A 560 20.75 10.69 13.59
C SER A 560 20.49 10.22 15.03
N PHE A 561 21.12 10.86 16.01
CA PHE A 561 20.99 10.52 17.43
C PHE A 561 21.39 9.05 17.70
N ASP A 562 20.69 8.38 18.63
CA ASP A 562 20.92 6.98 18.95
C ASP A 562 20.02 6.04 18.08
N SER A 563 19.50 6.50 16.93
CA SER A 563 18.64 5.68 16.08
C SER A 563 19.42 4.57 15.36
N LEU A 564 18.78 3.43 15.16
CA LEU A 564 19.34 2.28 14.44
C LEU A 564 18.49 1.91 13.23
N PRO A 565 19.13 1.41 12.13
CA PRO A 565 18.38 0.83 11.01
C PRO A 565 17.54 -0.37 11.45
N ASP A 566 16.36 -0.54 10.83
CA ASP A 566 15.43 -1.63 11.17
C ASP A 566 16.10 -3.01 11.10
N HIS A 567 16.91 -3.28 10.08
CA HIS A 567 17.62 -4.56 9.95
C HIS A 567 18.64 -4.81 11.09
N THR A 568 19.26 -3.78 11.63
CA THR A 568 20.12 -3.85 12.83
C THR A 568 19.30 -4.17 14.07
N ILE A 569 18.14 -3.51 14.24
CA ILE A 569 17.23 -3.79 15.35
C ILE A 569 16.71 -5.23 15.29
N ILE A 570 16.33 -5.70 14.07
CA ILE A 570 15.91 -7.08 13.84
C ILE A 570 17.00 -8.07 14.24
N TYR A 571 18.26 -7.80 13.88
CA TYR A 571 19.38 -8.67 14.26
C TYR A 571 19.58 -8.71 15.78
N LYS A 572 19.53 -7.55 16.46
CA LYS A 572 19.66 -7.48 17.94
C LYS A 572 18.55 -8.27 18.65
N PHE A 573 17.30 -8.18 18.17
CA PHE A 573 16.21 -9.01 18.67
C PHE A 573 16.46 -10.49 18.40
N ALA A 574 16.83 -10.88 17.18
CA ALA A 574 17.11 -12.27 16.84
C ALA A 574 18.23 -12.86 17.73
N LYS A 575 19.25 -12.05 18.06
CA LYS A 575 20.36 -12.42 18.96
C LYS A 575 19.86 -12.67 20.39
N LYS A 576 19.08 -11.72 20.95
CA LYS A 576 18.49 -11.85 22.29
C LYS A 576 17.51 -13.02 22.38
N LEU A 577 16.74 -13.28 21.32
CA LEU A 577 15.76 -14.36 21.26
C LEU A 577 16.39 -15.73 20.94
N GLY A 578 17.70 -15.78 20.67
CA GLY A 578 18.49 -17.01 20.60
C GLY A 578 18.53 -17.71 19.23
N PHE A 579 18.16 -17.05 18.14
CA PHE A 579 18.17 -17.65 16.82
C PHE A 579 18.89 -16.84 15.71
N ALA A 580 19.69 -15.83 16.07
CA ALA A 580 20.38 -14.99 15.09
C ALA A 580 21.29 -15.79 14.16
N ASP A 581 22.12 -16.71 14.67
CA ASP A 581 23.05 -17.53 13.86
C ASP A 581 22.32 -18.41 12.84
N ARG A 582 21.09 -18.83 13.14
CA ARG A 582 20.24 -19.58 12.22
C ARG A 582 19.59 -18.69 11.18
N MET A 583 19.00 -17.59 11.66
CA MET A 583 18.25 -16.66 10.81
C MET A 583 19.14 -15.95 9.79
N PHE A 584 20.36 -15.58 10.17
CA PHE A 584 21.31 -14.83 9.34
C PHE A 584 22.43 -15.70 8.73
N ARG A 585 22.25 -17.01 8.67
CA ARG A 585 23.27 -17.96 8.16
C ARG A 585 23.79 -17.62 6.75
N ASN A 586 22.94 -17.10 5.87
CA ASN A 586 23.27 -16.75 4.49
C ASN A 586 23.58 -15.24 4.31
N ILE A 587 23.62 -14.46 5.39
CA ILE A 587 23.70 -13.00 5.36
C ILE A 587 24.90 -12.61 6.19
N SER A 588 25.82 -11.87 5.59
CA SER A 588 26.99 -11.31 6.28
C SER A 588 26.53 -10.26 7.29
N VAL A 589 27.10 -10.32 8.50
CA VAL A 589 26.79 -9.36 9.57
C VAL A 589 28.11 -8.77 10.08
N THR A 590 28.18 -7.45 10.15
CA THR A 590 29.33 -6.73 10.67
C THR A 590 28.87 -5.69 11.70
N ASN A 591 29.39 -5.75 12.92
CA ASN A 591 28.99 -4.85 14.02
C ASN A 591 27.48 -4.83 14.28
N ASP A 592 26.85 -6.01 14.32
CA ASP A 592 25.41 -6.21 14.44
C ASP A 592 24.57 -5.68 13.25
N GLU A 593 25.19 -5.23 12.16
CA GLU A 593 24.53 -4.75 10.96
C GLU A 593 24.57 -5.79 9.85
N PRO A 594 23.42 -6.38 9.44
CA PRO A 594 23.30 -7.26 8.29
C PRO A 594 23.57 -6.53 6.96
N LEU A 595 24.29 -7.18 6.05
CA LEU A 595 24.54 -6.65 4.71
C LEU A 595 23.26 -6.77 3.83
N ILE A 596 22.72 -5.65 3.44
CA ILE A 596 21.44 -5.56 2.71
C ILE A 596 21.49 -6.25 1.36
N GLU A 597 22.61 -6.16 0.64
CA GLU A 597 22.79 -6.86 -0.64
C GLU A 597 22.72 -8.40 -0.49
N ASP A 598 23.20 -8.96 0.63
CA ASP A 598 23.08 -10.40 0.87
C ASP A 598 21.63 -10.79 1.16
N VAL A 599 20.86 -9.91 1.83
CA VAL A 599 19.43 -10.11 2.04
C VAL A 599 18.70 -10.15 0.70
N THR A 600 19.03 -9.21 -0.21
CA THR A 600 18.48 -9.21 -1.57
C THR A 600 18.81 -10.50 -2.31
N ARG A 601 20.06 -10.95 -2.25
CA ARG A 601 20.47 -12.22 -2.88
C ARG A 601 19.80 -13.43 -2.26
N GLU A 602 19.49 -13.42 -0.96
CA GLU A 602 18.77 -14.53 -0.32
C GLU A 602 17.33 -14.61 -0.85
N PHE A 603 16.56 -13.52 -0.86
CA PHE A 603 15.19 -13.61 -1.35
C PHE A 603 15.09 -13.82 -2.86
N ASN A 604 16.05 -13.38 -3.66
CA ASN A 604 16.10 -13.69 -5.09
C ASN A 604 16.11 -15.20 -5.35
N LYS A 605 16.71 -16.01 -4.46
CA LYS A 605 16.73 -17.49 -4.60
C LYS A 605 15.34 -18.12 -4.43
N GLY A 606 14.40 -17.45 -3.75
CA GLY A 606 13.13 -18.06 -3.34
C GLY A 606 11.88 -17.51 -3.99
N MET A 607 11.89 -16.28 -4.48
CA MET A 607 10.68 -15.58 -4.92
C MET A 607 10.36 -15.79 -6.41
N TRP A 608 10.21 -17.06 -6.80
CA TRP A 608 9.88 -17.46 -8.18
C TRP A 608 8.43 -17.15 -8.58
N THR A 609 7.49 -17.22 -7.63
CA THR A 609 6.05 -17.06 -7.89
C THR A 609 5.66 -15.74 -8.54
N ILE A 610 6.39 -14.70 -8.23
CA ILE A 610 6.18 -13.34 -8.76
C ILE A 610 7.41 -12.78 -9.48
N GLY A 611 8.48 -13.61 -9.63
CA GLY A 611 9.63 -13.25 -10.43
C GLY A 611 10.46 -12.08 -9.90
N TYR A 612 10.90 -12.16 -8.65
CA TYR A 612 11.97 -11.29 -8.12
C TYR A 612 13.37 -11.84 -8.43
N THR A 613 13.44 -13.02 -8.99
CA THR A 613 14.66 -13.81 -9.11
C THR A 613 15.66 -13.28 -10.13
N GLY A 614 15.20 -12.55 -11.14
CA GLY A 614 16.04 -11.91 -12.15
C GLY A 614 16.59 -10.54 -11.77
N GLN A 615 16.18 -10.01 -10.61
CA GLN A 615 16.67 -8.73 -10.11
C GLN A 615 17.95 -8.93 -9.30
N SER A 616 18.74 -7.87 -9.14
CA SER A 616 19.91 -7.85 -8.25
C SER A 616 20.18 -6.44 -7.74
N PRO A 617 20.90 -6.27 -6.61
CA PRO A 617 21.31 -4.96 -6.14
C PRO A 617 22.07 -4.17 -7.22
N GLU A 618 22.94 -4.83 -7.96
CA GLU A 618 23.79 -4.24 -8.99
C GLU A 618 22.93 -3.69 -10.15
N ARG A 619 21.97 -4.48 -10.64
CA ARG A 619 21.05 -4.03 -11.71
C ARG A 619 20.19 -2.85 -11.25
N LEU A 620 19.66 -2.90 -10.01
CA LEU A 620 18.82 -1.83 -9.50
C LEU A 620 19.58 -0.53 -9.27
N LYS A 621 20.81 -0.59 -8.75
CA LYS A 621 21.72 0.56 -8.64
C LYS A 621 22.03 1.17 -10.00
N LEU A 622 22.35 0.30 -10.97
CA LEU A 622 22.62 0.72 -12.35
C LEU A 622 21.46 1.52 -12.96
N HIS A 623 20.22 1.09 -12.72
CA HIS A 623 19.04 1.81 -13.18
C HIS A 623 18.90 3.19 -12.53
N MET A 624 19.15 3.30 -11.23
CA MET A 624 19.11 4.60 -10.52
C MET A 624 20.18 5.58 -11.01
N GLU A 625 21.37 5.09 -11.33
CA GLU A 625 22.46 5.90 -11.86
C GLU A 625 22.17 6.40 -13.28
N ASN A 626 21.48 5.59 -14.09
CA ASN A 626 21.26 5.82 -15.51
C ASN A 626 19.80 6.17 -15.86
N GLN A 627 19.04 6.79 -14.97
CA GLN A 627 17.63 7.13 -15.18
C GLN A 627 17.36 7.89 -16.48
N HIS A 628 18.30 8.69 -16.94
CA HIS A 628 18.20 9.51 -18.15
C HIS A 628 18.13 8.70 -19.46
N THR A 629 18.49 7.40 -19.43
CA THR A 629 18.44 6.52 -20.61
C THR A 629 17.07 5.90 -20.82
N PHE A 630 16.18 5.96 -19.82
CA PHE A 630 14.87 5.34 -19.90
C PHE A 630 13.85 6.25 -20.59
N ASP A 631 13.15 5.71 -21.57
CA ASP A 631 12.06 6.39 -22.24
C ASP A 631 10.91 6.72 -21.28
N LYS A 632 10.33 7.89 -21.41
CA LYS A 632 9.34 8.43 -20.47
C LYS A 632 7.91 7.89 -20.66
N THR A 633 7.69 7.05 -21.64
CA THR A 633 6.40 6.41 -21.92
C THR A 633 6.49 4.90 -21.75
N THR A 634 7.46 4.26 -22.40
CA THR A 634 7.63 2.80 -22.35
C THR A 634 8.38 2.32 -21.11
N LEU A 635 9.15 3.20 -20.47
CA LEU A 635 10.12 2.90 -19.41
C LEU A 635 11.26 1.97 -19.86
N GLN A 636 11.46 1.75 -21.16
CA GLN A 636 12.57 0.97 -21.66
C GLN A 636 13.82 1.83 -21.83
N ALA A 637 14.96 1.32 -21.42
CA ALA A 637 16.24 1.99 -21.65
C ALA A 637 16.62 1.92 -23.13
N VAL A 638 17.12 3.05 -23.65
CA VAL A 638 17.62 3.16 -25.02
C VAL A 638 19.08 3.60 -24.95
N GLY A 639 19.97 2.66 -25.22
CA GLY A 639 21.41 2.85 -25.07
C GLY A 639 21.88 2.86 -23.61
N GLY A 640 23.19 2.95 -23.42
CA GLY A 640 23.80 2.91 -22.09
C GLY A 640 23.90 1.51 -21.50
N PRO A 641 24.32 1.38 -20.22
CA PRO A 641 24.61 0.09 -19.62
C PRO A 641 23.37 -0.73 -19.26
N ALA A 642 22.17 -0.14 -19.28
CA ALA A 642 20.90 -0.81 -19.02
C ALA A 642 20.06 -1.00 -20.30
N ASP A 643 20.68 -0.90 -21.49
CA ASP A 643 19.98 -0.96 -22.77
C ASP A 643 19.03 -2.17 -22.89
N GLY A 644 17.78 -1.91 -23.23
CA GLY A 644 16.73 -2.92 -23.36
C GLY A 644 15.97 -3.25 -22.07
N ASP A 645 16.52 -2.95 -20.88
CA ASP A 645 15.82 -3.17 -19.60
C ASP A 645 14.66 -2.16 -19.43
N TYR A 646 13.62 -2.57 -18.73
CA TYR A 646 12.55 -1.66 -18.27
C TYR A 646 12.89 -1.10 -16.88
N TYR A 647 12.68 0.19 -16.69
CA TYR A 647 13.07 0.90 -15.47
C TYR A 647 12.58 0.20 -14.19
N GLY A 648 13.54 -0.14 -13.32
CA GLY A 648 13.29 -0.84 -12.06
C GLY A 648 12.92 -2.30 -12.24
N LEU A 649 13.18 -2.93 -13.41
CA LEU A 649 12.92 -4.35 -13.66
C LEU A 649 11.54 -4.78 -13.13
N PRO A 650 10.42 -4.25 -13.65
CA PRO A 650 9.10 -4.53 -13.11
C PRO A 650 8.87 -6.03 -13.04
N TRP A 651 8.50 -6.51 -11.85
CA TRP A 651 8.22 -7.94 -11.73
C TRP A 651 6.93 -8.36 -12.48
N PRO A 652 6.86 -9.57 -13.03
CA PRO A 652 7.85 -10.64 -13.03
C PRO A 652 9.10 -10.31 -13.84
N CYS A 653 10.28 -10.45 -13.19
CA CYS A 653 11.58 -10.42 -13.82
C CYS A 653 12.18 -11.82 -13.62
N TRP A 654 12.10 -12.63 -14.68
CA TRP A 654 12.30 -14.07 -14.60
C TRP A 654 13.77 -14.51 -14.62
N GLY A 655 14.01 -15.74 -14.17
CA GLY A 655 15.31 -16.36 -14.24
C GLY A 655 16.26 -15.89 -13.14
N THR A 656 17.54 -15.78 -13.47
CA THR A 656 18.58 -15.20 -12.62
C THR A 656 19.00 -13.84 -13.17
N ALA A 657 19.73 -13.06 -12.39
CA ALA A 657 20.24 -11.75 -12.84
C ALA A 657 21.10 -11.86 -14.12
N GLU A 658 21.86 -12.95 -14.24
CA GLU A 658 22.74 -13.22 -15.39
C GLU A 658 21.97 -13.55 -16.68
N MET A 659 20.73 -14.05 -16.56
CA MET A 659 19.88 -14.29 -17.73
C MET A 659 19.38 -12.99 -18.39
N GLY A 660 19.48 -11.85 -17.70
CA GLY A 660 19.21 -10.53 -18.27
C GLY A 660 17.74 -10.32 -18.67
N HIS A 661 16.76 -10.92 -17.97
CA HIS A 661 15.35 -10.62 -18.26
C HIS A 661 15.05 -9.15 -18.00
N PRO A 662 14.41 -8.42 -18.95
CA PRO A 662 14.28 -6.96 -18.88
C PRO A 662 13.21 -6.47 -17.90
N GLY A 663 12.46 -7.36 -17.26
CA GLY A 663 11.24 -7.06 -16.51
C GLY A 663 9.98 -7.13 -17.39
N THR A 664 8.81 -7.06 -16.74
CA THR A 664 7.48 -7.17 -17.38
C THR A 664 6.71 -5.87 -17.18
N PRO A 665 6.76 -4.91 -18.11
CA PRO A 665 6.14 -3.59 -17.92
C PRO A 665 4.62 -3.65 -17.93
N ILE A 666 4.03 -4.55 -18.76
CA ILE A 666 2.59 -4.77 -18.89
C ILE A 666 2.29 -6.23 -18.60
N LEU A 667 1.55 -6.50 -17.55
CA LEU A 667 1.08 -7.85 -17.24
C LEU A 667 0.08 -8.29 -18.31
N TYR A 668 0.21 -9.57 -18.73
CA TYR A 668 -0.71 -10.24 -19.66
C TYR A 668 -0.60 -9.80 -21.12
N ASP A 669 0.47 -9.07 -21.46
CA ASP A 669 0.80 -8.76 -22.85
C ASP A 669 1.32 -10.01 -23.56
N THR A 670 0.50 -10.55 -24.48
CA THR A 670 0.83 -11.73 -25.29
C THR A 670 1.42 -11.37 -26.65
N SER A 671 1.56 -10.09 -26.96
CA SER A 671 2.18 -9.60 -28.21
C SER A 671 3.69 -9.67 -28.21
N LYS A 672 4.31 -9.89 -27.04
CA LYS A 672 5.77 -9.98 -26.84
C LYS A 672 6.16 -11.38 -26.41
N PRO A 673 7.38 -11.83 -26.77
CA PRO A 673 7.99 -13.02 -26.18
C PRO A 673 8.14 -12.88 -24.67
N VAL A 674 8.09 -14.02 -23.94
CA VAL A 674 8.29 -14.01 -22.49
C VAL A 674 9.66 -13.45 -22.11
N ALA A 675 10.71 -13.76 -22.89
CA ALA A 675 12.05 -13.23 -22.65
C ALA A 675 12.17 -11.69 -22.84
N GLU A 676 11.20 -11.07 -23.47
CA GLU A 676 11.12 -9.63 -23.71
C GLU A 676 10.06 -8.93 -22.84
N GLY A 677 9.53 -9.63 -21.83
CA GLY A 677 8.50 -9.12 -20.91
C GLY A 677 7.06 -9.48 -21.27
N GLY A 678 6.82 -10.37 -22.21
CA GLY A 678 5.51 -10.92 -22.50
C GLY A 678 5.02 -11.86 -21.38
N LEU A 679 3.68 -11.96 -21.20
CA LEU A 679 3.10 -12.75 -20.11
C LEU A 679 1.67 -13.18 -20.46
N CYS A 680 1.23 -14.30 -19.86
CA CYS A 680 -0.14 -14.82 -19.91
C CYS A 680 -0.87 -14.59 -18.57
N PHE A 681 -2.19 -14.76 -18.57
CA PHE A 681 -2.92 -15.02 -17.33
C PHE A 681 -2.42 -16.33 -16.71
N ARG A 682 -2.32 -16.36 -15.39
CA ARG A 682 -1.69 -17.47 -14.68
C ARG A 682 -2.65 -18.63 -14.46
N ALA A 683 -2.24 -19.85 -14.77
CA ALA A 683 -3.01 -21.10 -14.54
C ALA A 683 -3.02 -21.54 -13.05
N ARG A 684 -3.26 -20.60 -12.14
CA ARG A 684 -3.13 -20.79 -10.68
C ARG A 684 -4.07 -21.84 -10.07
N PHE A 685 -5.21 -22.08 -10.71
CA PHE A 685 -6.31 -22.84 -10.12
C PHE A 685 -6.59 -24.16 -10.84
N GLY A 686 -5.62 -24.63 -11.61
CA GLY A 686 -5.75 -25.84 -12.40
C GLY A 686 -6.24 -25.60 -13.83
N VAL A 687 -6.53 -26.67 -14.53
CA VAL A 687 -6.87 -26.67 -15.95
C VAL A 687 -8.36 -26.89 -16.19
N GLU A 688 -9.11 -27.29 -15.17
CA GLU A 688 -10.53 -27.64 -15.26
C GLU A 688 -11.26 -27.27 -13.95
N HIS A 689 -12.52 -26.89 -14.11
CA HIS A 689 -13.48 -26.76 -13.00
C HIS A 689 -14.87 -27.15 -13.48
N GLU A 690 -15.51 -28.12 -12.81
CA GLU A 690 -16.86 -28.64 -13.14
C GLU A 690 -17.03 -28.97 -14.63
N GLY A 691 -16.03 -29.64 -15.23
CA GLY A 691 -16.02 -30.02 -16.65
C GLY A 691 -15.67 -28.89 -17.63
N ASN A 692 -15.46 -27.66 -17.15
CA ASN A 692 -15.08 -26.52 -17.99
C ASN A 692 -13.55 -26.39 -18.06
N ASN A 693 -13.03 -26.24 -19.29
CA ASN A 693 -11.62 -25.96 -19.51
C ASN A 693 -11.26 -24.52 -19.09
N LEU A 694 -10.29 -24.39 -18.21
CA LEU A 694 -9.79 -23.11 -17.72
C LEU A 694 -8.57 -22.58 -18.49
N LEU A 695 -8.06 -23.32 -19.47
CA LEU A 695 -6.94 -22.88 -20.30
C LEU A 695 -7.42 -21.88 -21.37
N ALA A 696 -6.59 -20.85 -21.63
CA ALA A 696 -6.87 -19.87 -22.66
C ALA A 696 -6.66 -20.44 -24.06
N GLU A 697 -7.43 -19.94 -25.05
CA GLU A 697 -7.28 -20.29 -26.46
C GLU A 697 -6.65 -19.13 -27.22
N GLY A 698 -5.76 -19.45 -28.20
CA GLY A 698 -5.24 -18.47 -29.15
C GLY A 698 -4.50 -17.27 -28.58
N SER A 699 -4.31 -17.22 -27.27
CA SER A 699 -3.76 -16.07 -26.53
C SER A 699 -2.54 -16.49 -25.71
N TYR A 700 -1.44 -16.67 -26.37
CA TYR A 700 -0.14 -17.07 -25.81
C TYR A 700 0.94 -16.07 -26.23
N PRO A 701 2.03 -15.89 -25.44
CA PRO A 701 3.11 -15.01 -25.86
C PRO A 701 3.71 -15.41 -27.21
N VAL A 702 4.07 -14.45 -28.01
CA VAL A 702 4.75 -14.63 -29.29
C VAL A 702 6.01 -15.49 -29.06
N GLY A 703 6.25 -16.46 -29.94
CA GLY A 703 7.40 -17.38 -29.82
C GLY A 703 7.18 -18.56 -28.89
N SER A 704 6.03 -18.70 -28.23
CA SER A 704 5.70 -19.90 -27.45
C SER A 704 5.58 -21.14 -28.32
N GLU A 705 6.19 -22.24 -27.90
CA GLU A 705 6.04 -23.56 -28.57
C GLU A 705 4.68 -24.19 -28.33
N ILE A 706 4.00 -23.82 -27.26
CA ILE A 706 2.64 -24.27 -26.96
C ILE A 706 1.66 -23.19 -27.42
N LYS A 707 0.92 -23.50 -28.48
CA LYS A 707 0.03 -22.57 -29.17
C LYS A 707 -1.32 -22.36 -28.51
N ASP A 708 -1.76 -23.31 -27.69
CA ASP A 708 -2.99 -23.23 -26.89
C ASP A 708 -2.66 -22.99 -25.41
N GLY A 709 -3.70 -22.80 -24.61
CA GLY A 709 -3.55 -22.69 -23.16
C GLY A 709 -2.82 -23.89 -22.56
N TYR A 710 -2.03 -23.64 -21.54
CA TYR A 710 -1.24 -24.68 -20.88
C TYR A 710 -1.19 -24.47 -19.36
N PRO A 711 -1.04 -25.57 -18.59
CA PRO A 711 -0.97 -25.50 -17.12
C PRO A 711 0.34 -24.93 -16.63
N GLU A 712 0.42 -24.66 -15.32
CA GLU A 712 1.68 -24.33 -14.65
C GLU A 712 2.68 -25.50 -14.82
N PHE A 713 3.94 -25.21 -15.12
CA PHE A 713 4.94 -26.23 -15.44
C PHE A 713 5.34 -27.04 -14.20
N SER A 714 5.58 -28.34 -14.46
CA SER A 714 6.15 -29.30 -13.52
C SER A 714 7.20 -30.15 -14.22
N MET A 715 8.02 -30.90 -13.46
CA MET A 715 8.98 -31.80 -14.04
C MET A 715 8.31 -32.89 -14.92
N ALA A 716 7.15 -33.37 -14.47
CA ALA A 716 6.36 -34.30 -15.30
C ALA A 716 5.93 -33.67 -16.64
N MET A 717 5.58 -32.41 -16.64
CA MET A 717 5.24 -31.70 -17.87
C MET A 717 6.46 -31.52 -18.78
N LEU A 718 7.63 -31.13 -18.24
CA LEU A 718 8.87 -31.04 -19.02
C LEU A 718 9.20 -32.36 -19.71
N LYS A 719 9.10 -33.49 -18.97
CA LYS A 719 9.30 -34.84 -19.55
C LYS A 719 8.31 -35.17 -20.64
N LYS A 720 7.02 -34.88 -20.45
CA LYS A 720 5.97 -35.06 -21.45
C LYS A 720 6.24 -34.27 -22.72
N MET A 721 6.81 -33.06 -22.59
CA MET A 721 7.16 -32.18 -23.71
C MET A 721 8.52 -32.54 -24.35
N GLY A 722 9.33 -33.41 -23.72
CA GLY A 722 10.68 -33.70 -24.15
C GLY A 722 11.70 -32.59 -23.85
N TRP A 723 11.39 -31.68 -22.92
CA TRP A 723 12.23 -30.51 -22.58
C TRP A 723 13.14 -30.74 -21.38
N ASP A 724 13.00 -31.88 -20.69
CA ASP A 724 13.83 -32.20 -19.53
C ASP A 724 15.32 -32.36 -19.85
N GLY A 725 15.67 -32.62 -21.14
CA GLY A 725 17.04 -32.59 -21.64
C GLY A 725 17.75 -31.23 -21.51
N ASP A 726 17.01 -30.15 -21.43
CA ASP A 726 17.51 -28.75 -21.31
C ASP A 726 17.93 -28.39 -19.87
N LEU A 727 17.58 -29.21 -18.88
CA LEU A 727 18.02 -29.00 -17.50
C LEU A 727 19.51 -29.33 -17.37
N THR A 728 20.23 -28.51 -16.61
CA THR A 728 21.60 -28.80 -16.21
C THR A 728 21.65 -30.00 -15.23
N ALA A 729 22.83 -30.59 -15.02
CA ALA A 729 23.01 -31.67 -14.06
C ALA A 729 22.66 -31.24 -12.62
N ASP A 730 23.04 -30.02 -12.25
CA ASP A 730 22.77 -29.46 -10.92
C ASP A 730 21.25 -29.19 -10.73
N GLU A 731 20.56 -28.66 -11.75
CA GLU A 731 19.12 -28.49 -11.73
C GLU A 731 18.37 -29.81 -11.57
N LYS A 732 18.79 -30.85 -12.34
CA LYS A 732 18.22 -32.20 -12.19
C LYS A 732 18.44 -32.76 -10.79
N SER A 733 19.66 -32.66 -10.26
CA SER A 733 19.98 -33.09 -8.91
C SER A 733 19.13 -32.40 -7.85
N ALA A 734 18.93 -31.05 -7.98
CA ALA A 734 18.11 -30.28 -7.06
C ALA A 734 16.62 -30.70 -7.14
N ILE A 735 16.10 -30.95 -8.34
CA ILE A 735 14.73 -31.41 -8.57
C ILE A 735 14.52 -32.82 -8.01
N ASP A 736 15.44 -33.73 -8.26
CA ASP A 736 15.35 -35.14 -7.80
C ASP A 736 15.43 -35.24 -6.27
N ALA A 737 16.22 -34.37 -5.63
CA ALA A 737 16.32 -34.30 -4.17
C ALA A 737 14.99 -33.94 -3.49
N VAL A 738 14.04 -33.34 -4.21
CA VAL A 738 12.76 -32.90 -3.65
C VAL A 738 11.68 -33.97 -3.83
N ALA A 739 11.27 -34.24 -5.06
CA ALA A 739 10.17 -35.15 -5.37
C ALA A 739 10.19 -35.65 -6.81
N GLY A 740 11.29 -35.52 -7.52
CA GLY A 740 11.42 -35.95 -8.91
C GLY A 740 10.30 -35.37 -9.79
N ASP A 741 9.52 -36.26 -10.46
CA ASP A 741 8.44 -35.87 -11.37
C ASP A 741 7.33 -35.02 -10.74
N LYS A 742 7.18 -35.04 -9.42
CA LYS A 742 6.19 -34.19 -8.68
C LYS A 742 6.71 -32.80 -8.40
N THR A 743 7.97 -32.51 -8.68
CA THR A 743 8.55 -31.18 -8.48
C THR A 743 7.88 -30.17 -9.41
N ASN A 744 7.50 -29.06 -8.85
CA ASN A 744 6.86 -27.95 -9.56
C ASN A 744 7.48 -26.60 -9.11
N TRP A 745 6.95 -25.52 -9.61
CA TRP A 745 7.44 -24.18 -9.32
C TRP A 745 7.56 -23.84 -7.81
N LYS A 746 6.77 -24.45 -6.93
CA LYS A 746 6.82 -24.21 -5.47
C LYS A 746 8.03 -24.88 -4.80
N THR A 747 8.59 -25.88 -5.44
CA THR A 747 9.62 -26.74 -4.88
C THR A 747 10.91 -26.75 -5.69
N ASP A 748 10.89 -26.15 -6.88
CA ASP A 748 12.08 -26.00 -7.72
C ASP A 748 12.94 -24.81 -7.25
N LEU A 749 13.93 -25.08 -6.40
CA LEU A 749 14.88 -24.08 -5.91
C LEU A 749 15.97 -23.71 -6.92
N SER A 750 16.17 -24.55 -7.94
CA SER A 750 17.13 -24.30 -9.01
C SER A 750 16.60 -23.26 -10.02
N GLY A 751 15.29 -23.11 -10.07
CA GLY A 751 14.60 -22.37 -11.15
C GLY A 751 14.69 -23.07 -12.51
N GLY A 752 15.14 -24.33 -12.57
CA GLY A 752 15.34 -25.05 -13.80
C GLY A 752 14.08 -25.25 -14.61
N ILE A 753 12.96 -25.60 -13.95
CA ILE A 753 11.66 -25.77 -14.60
C ILE A 753 11.22 -24.46 -15.25
N GLN A 754 11.33 -23.34 -14.55
CA GLN A 754 10.96 -22.03 -15.04
C GLN A 754 11.86 -21.57 -16.18
N ARG A 755 13.17 -21.76 -16.04
CA ARG A 755 14.16 -21.42 -17.08
C ARG A 755 13.92 -22.18 -18.38
N VAL A 756 13.63 -23.48 -18.28
CA VAL A 756 13.31 -24.31 -19.45
C VAL A 756 12.01 -23.83 -20.10
N ALA A 757 10.97 -23.55 -19.34
CA ALA A 757 9.73 -23.00 -19.88
C ALA A 757 9.97 -21.70 -20.67
N ILE A 758 10.76 -20.78 -20.10
CA ILE A 758 11.10 -19.50 -20.76
C ILE A 758 11.93 -19.73 -22.02
N LYS A 759 12.89 -20.67 -22.01
CA LYS A 759 13.67 -21.07 -23.18
C LYS A 759 12.77 -21.45 -24.36
N HIS A 760 11.67 -22.12 -24.09
CA HIS A 760 10.67 -22.53 -25.08
C HIS A 760 9.57 -21.48 -25.33
N GLY A 761 9.80 -20.23 -24.92
CA GLY A 761 8.88 -19.11 -25.16
C GLY A 761 7.58 -19.15 -24.34
N CYS A 762 7.53 -20.00 -23.30
CA CYS A 762 6.33 -20.16 -22.48
C CYS A 762 6.42 -19.40 -21.17
N ALA A 763 5.30 -18.78 -20.75
CA ALA A 763 5.19 -18.25 -19.40
C ALA A 763 5.28 -19.41 -18.39
N PRO A 764 6.19 -19.35 -17.38
CA PRO A 764 6.50 -20.51 -16.54
C PRO A 764 5.32 -20.99 -15.68
N PHE A 765 4.34 -20.13 -15.42
CA PHE A 765 3.14 -20.44 -14.64
C PHE A 765 1.87 -20.64 -15.49
N GLY A 766 2.05 -21.06 -16.71
CA GLY A 766 0.96 -21.47 -17.61
C GLY A 766 0.21 -20.30 -18.24
N ASN A 767 -0.79 -20.65 -19.03
CA ASN A 767 -1.68 -19.73 -19.71
C ASN A 767 -3.14 -20.20 -19.53
N ALA A 768 -3.88 -19.52 -18.63
CA ALA A 768 -5.26 -19.82 -18.34
C ALA A 768 -6.17 -18.62 -18.63
N LYS A 769 -7.48 -18.88 -18.64
CA LYS A 769 -8.50 -17.82 -18.64
C LYS A 769 -8.47 -17.04 -17.34
N ALA A 770 -8.64 -15.73 -17.42
CA ALA A 770 -9.02 -14.91 -16.27
C ALA A 770 -10.40 -15.36 -15.76
N ARG A 771 -10.67 -15.24 -14.46
CA ARG A 771 -11.89 -15.76 -13.86
C ARG A 771 -12.69 -14.65 -13.21
N VAL A 772 -13.87 -14.37 -13.76
CA VAL A 772 -14.83 -13.50 -13.09
C VAL A 772 -15.66 -14.27 -12.05
N LYS A 773 -15.70 -15.61 -12.16
CA LYS A 773 -16.26 -16.53 -11.17
C LYS A 773 -15.15 -17.16 -10.33
N VAL A 774 -15.10 -16.85 -9.02
CA VAL A 774 -14.11 -17.36 -8.06
C VAL A 774 -14.84 -18.24 -7.04
N TRP A 775 -14.93 -19.53 -7.31
CA TRP A 775 -15.74 -20.49 -6.51
C TRP A 775 -15.28 -20.71 -5.08
N THR A 776 -14.08 -20.28 -4.71
CA THR A 776 -13.55 -20.35 -3.34
C THR A 776 -13.96 -19.17 -2.45
N PHE A 777 -14.60 -18.15 -3.02
CA PHE A 777 -15.05 -16.98 -2.27
C PHE A 777 -16.51 -17.13 -1.80
N PRO A 778 -16.93 -16.40 -0.76
CA PRO A 778 -18.32 -16.43 -0.29
C PRO A 778 -19.34 -16.09 -1.36
N ASP A 779 -18.98 -15.13 -2.23
CA ASP A 779 -19.73 -14.79 -3.44
C ASP A 779 -18.88 -15.22 -4.63
N PRO A 780 -19.22 -16.33 -5.32
CA PRO A 780 -18.45 -16.79 -6.46
C PRO A 780 -18.35 -15.74 -7.58
N ILE A 781 -19.43 -15.00 -7.84
CA ILE A 781 -19.43 -13.78 -8.68
C ILE A 781 -19.60 -12.56 -7.77
N PRO A 782 -19.15 -11.37 -8.15
CA PRO A 782 -19.36 -10.17 -7.35
C PRO A 782 -20.86 -9.85 -7.20
N LEU A 783 -21.30 -9.68 -5.96
CA LEU A 783 -22.67 -9.28 -5.64
C LEU A 783 -22.66 -7.93 -4.91
N HIS A 784 -23.66 -7.10 -5.21
CA HIS A 784 -23.96 -5.96 -4.35
C HIS A 784 -24.51 -6.45 -3.01
N ARG A 785 -24.00 -5.88 -1.93
CA ARG A 785 -24.48 -6.12 -0.56
C ARG A 785 -24.55 -4.78 0.15
N GLU A 786 -25.69 -4.51 0.78
CA GLU A 786 -25.82 -3.29 1.56
C GLU A 786 -24.81 -3.27 2.72
N PRO A 787 -24.23 -2.10 3.04
CA PRO A 787 -23.33 -1.91 4.17
C PRO A 787 -23.95 -2.37 5.49
N LEU A 788 -23.12 -2.72 6.47
CA LEU A 788 -23.59 -3.11 7.81
C LEU A 788 -24.40 -1.97 8.46
N TYR A 789 -23.91 -0.75 8.32
CA TYR A 789 -24.57 0.46 8.77
C TYR A 789 -25.12 1.18 7.53
N THR A 790 -26.34 0.86 7.12
CA THR A 790 -26.99 1.50 5.98
C THR A 790 -28.14 2.40 6.40
N SER A 791 -28.24 3.57 5.75
CA SER A 791 -29.44 4.43 5.84
C SER A 791 -30.58 3.94 4.93
N ARG A 792 -30.30 3.02 3.99
CA ARG A 792 -31.26 2.47 3.02
C ARG A 792 -31.79 1.12 3.52
N ARG A 793 -32.59 1.20 4.59
CA ARG A 793 -33.21 0.00 5.20
C ARG A 793 -34.15 -0.75 4.23
N ASP A 794 -34.67 -0.05 3.25
CA ASP A 794 -35.50 -0.59 2.16
C ASP A 794 -34.72 -1.54 1.22
N LEU A 795 -33.39 -1.48 1.21
CA LEU A 795 -32.55 -2.32 0.37
C LEU A 795 -32.00 -3.57 1.07
N VAL A 796 -32.13 -3.67 2.39
CA VAL A 796 -31.51 -4.75 3.17
C VAL A 796 -32.10 -6.12 2.85
N GLU A 797 -33.40 -6.19 2.51
CA GLU A 797 -34.05 -7.44 2.14
C GLU A 797 -33.56 -7.94 0.78
N ASP A 798 -33.45 -7.03 -0.19
CA ASP A 798 -32.98 -7.35 -1.54
C ASP A 798 -31.49 -7.68 -1.60
N TYR A 799 -30.67 -6.97 -0.80
CA TYR A 799 -29.21 -7.02 -0.82
C TYR A 799 -28.60 -7.23 0.58
N PRO A 800 -28.93 -8.34 1.27
CA PRO A 800 -28.46 -8.58 2.61
C PRO A 800 -26.95 -8.77 2.69
N THR A 801 -26.36 -8.44 3.84
CA THR A 801 -24.96 -8.74 4.15
C THR A 801 -24.73 -10.24 4.39
N TYR A 802 -23.50 -10.61 4.75
CA TYR A 802 -23.12 -11.99 5.07
C TYR A 802 -23.69 -12.44 6.41
N SER A 803 -23.74 -13.76 6.62
CA SER A 803 -24.00 -14.34 7.94
C SER A 803 -22.79 -14.18 8.86
N ASP A 804 -23.05 -14.11 10.17
CA ASP A 804 -22.00 -14.13 11.18
C ASP A 804 -21.22 -15.42 11.10
N ARG A 805 -19.89 -15.36 11.30
CA ARG A 805 -19.01 -16.52 11.15
C ARG A 805 -17.64 -16.29 11.79
N LYS A 806 -16.85 -17.36 11.90
CA LYS A 806 -15.44 -17.26 12.32
C LYS A 806 -14.53 -17.10 11.09
N LEU A 807 -13.63 -16.13 11.15
CA LEU A 807 -12.59 -15.89 10.13
C LEU A 807 -11.26 -15.56 10.82
N TYR A 808 -10.15 -16.10 10.32
CA TYR A 808 -8.81 -15.81 10.85
C TYR A 808 -8.77 -15.95 12.39
N ARG A 809 -9.21 -17.09 12.91
CA ARG A 809 -9.22 -17.44 14.34
C ARG A 809 -10.26 -16.70 15.21
N LEU A 810 -11.04 -15.76 14.67
CA LEU A 810 -11.89 -14.86 15.44
C LEU A 810 -13.34 -14.83 14.94
N PRO A 811 -14.33 -14.67 15.83
CA PRO A 811 -15.71 -14.37 15.43
C PRO A 811 -15.77 -13.07 14.63
N THR A 812 -16.61 -13.03 13.61
CA THR A 812 -16.85 -11.83 12.78
C THR A 812 -18.34 -11.65 12.58
N LEU A 813 -18.82 -10.46 12.95
CA LEU A 813 -20.23 -10.10 12.94
C LEU A 813 -20.58 -9.36 11.64
N TYR A 814 -21.70 -9.74 11.05
CA TYR A 814 -22.25 -9.09 9.85
C TYR A 814 -23.75 -8.90 10.02
N LYS A 815 -24.51 -9.99 9.92
CA LYS A 815 -25.97 -9.97 9.98
C LYS A 815 -26.49 -9.41 11.29
N SER A 816 -25.92 -9.80 12.41
CA SER A 816 -26.29 -9.31 13.74
C SER A 816 -26.17 -7.79 13.87
N ILE A 817 -25.20 -7.16 13.17
CA ILE A 817 -25.05 -5.70 13.12
C ILE A 817 -26.09 -5.10 12.17
N GLN A 818 -26.21 -5.65 10.94
CA GLN A 818 -27.09 -5.08 9.92
C GLN A 818 -28.58 -5.19 10.31
N ASP A 819 -28.98 -6.18 11.10
CA ASP A 819 -30.37 -6.36 11.55
C ASP A 819 -30.83 -5.19 12.44
N VAL A 820 -29.92 -4.47 13.09
CA VAL A 820 -30.21 -3.28 13.90
C VAL A 820 -30.34 -2.03 13.02
N ASP A 821 -31.45 -1.31 13.14
CA ASP A 821 -31.65 -0.05 12.43
C ASP A 821 -31.03 1.13 13.21
N HIS A 822 -29.85 1.53 12.80
CA HIS A 822 -29.13 2.69 13.34
C HIS A 822 -29.47 4.01 12.63
N SER A 823 -30.20 3.98 11.49
CA SER A 823 -30.37 5.15 10.61
C SER A 823 -31.20 6.27 11.21
N LYS A 824 -32.04 5.97 12.20
CA LYS A 824 -32.88 6.97 12.88
C LYS A 824 -32.09 7.90 13.77
N ASP A 825 -31.13 7.34 14.53
CA ASP A 825 -30.32 8.09 15.48
C ASP A 825 -29.03 8.61 14.83
N PHE A 826 -28.59 7.94 13.75
CA PHE A 826 -27.36 8.26 13.00
C PHE A 826 -27.65 8.40 11.50
N PRO A 827 -28.33 9.50 11.07
CA PRO A 827 -28.87 9.59 9.71
C PRO A 827 -27.85 9.93 8.62
N ILE A 828 -26.62 10.29 8.98
CA ILE A 828 -25.61 10.77 8.05
C ILE A 828 -24.62 9.66 7.74
N ILE A 829 -24.39 9.40 6.45
CA ILE A 829 -23.35 8.45 6.00
C ILE A 829 -21.98 9.13 6.19
N LEU A 830 -21.09 8.46 6.92
CA LEU A 830 -19.74 8.93 7.19
C LEU A 830 -18.74 8.22 6.28
N THR A 831 -17.96 9.00 5.54
CA THR A 831 -16.86 8.51 4.70
C THR A 831 -15.54 9.18 5.06
N SER A 832 -14.44 8.66 4.58
CA SER A 832 -13.11 9.21 4.85
C SER A 832 -12.22 9.24 3.62
N GLY A 833 -11.18 10.07 3.65
CA GLY A 833 -10.22 10.18 2.56
C GLY A 833 -8.96 10.95 2.93
N ARG A 834 -8.18 11.29 1.91
CA ARG A 834 -6.87 11.94 2.05
C ARG A 834 -6.91 13.45 1.88
N LEU A 835 -5.88 14.09 2.43
CA LEU A 835 -5.44 15.46 2.12
C LEU A 835 -4.08 15.38 1.43
N VAL A 836 -3.72 16.42 0.67
CA VAL A 836 -2.45 16.47 -0.07
C VAL A 836 -1.26 16.69 0.86
N GLU A 837 -1.49 17.33 2.01
CA GLU A 837 -0.47 17.71 2.98
C GLU A 837 0.05 16.52 3.78
N TYR A 838 -0.79 15.51 4.01
CA TYR A 838 -0.49 14.42 4.93
C TYR A 838 -0.46 13.04 4.25
N GLU A 839 0.20 12.09 4.91
CA GLU A 839 0.38 10.74 4.44
C GLU A 839 0.01 9.73 5.53
N GLY A 840 -0.74 8.66 5.17
CA GLY A 840 -1.11 7.58 6.09
C GLY A 840 -1.76 8.07 7.39
N GLY A 841 -1.32 7.53 8.52
CA GLY A 841 -1.75 7.97 9.86
C GLY A 841 -1.29 9.37 10.24
N GLY A 842 -0.36 9.94 9.47
CA GLY A 842 0.05 11.34 9.55
C GLY A 842 1.09 11.66 10.62
N ASP A 843 1.50 10.73 11.46
CA ASP A 843 2.42 11.04 12.57
C ASP A 843 3.74 11.62 12.07
N GLU A 844 4.34 11.04 11.04
CA GLU A 844 5.53 11.56 10.37
C GLU A 844 5.28 12.94 9.74
N THR A 845 4.21 13.08 8.97
CA THR A 845 3.92 14.31 8.22
C THR A 845 3.37 15.42 9.10
N ARG A 846 2.64 15.12 10.18
CA ARG A 846 2.24 16.11 11.19
C ARG A 846 3.41 16.61 12.05
N SER A 847 4.52 15.83 12.06
CA SER A 847 5.79 16.22 12.68
C SER A 847 6.73 16.95 11.71
N ASN A 848 6.31 17.18 10.46
CA ASN A 848 7.02 17.97 9.48
C ASN A 848 6.52 19.43 9.54
N PRO A 849 7.39 20.41 9.86
CA PRO A 849 6.96 21.79 10.12
C PRO A 849 6.33 22.44 8.87
N TRP A 850 6.82 22.15 7.68
CA TRP A 850 6.31 22.76 6.43
C TRP A 850 4.92 22.23 6.06
N LEU A 851 4.66 20.95 6.30
CA LEU A 851 3.36 20.35 6.03
C LEU A 851 2.34 20.77 7.10
N ALA A 852 2.77 20.86 8.35
CA ALA A 852 1.95 21.31 9.47
C ALA A 852 1.42 22.76 9.29
N GLU A 853 2.20 23.64 8.67
CA GLU A 853 1.74 25.00 8.34
C GLU A 853 0.61 25.03 7.30
N LEU A 854 0.55 24.03 6.41
CA LEU A 854 -0.43 23.99 5.33
C LEU A 854 -1.82 23.56 5.78
N GLN A 855 -1.90 22.70 6.83
CA GLN A 855 -3.16 22.18 7.35
C GLN A 855 -3.04 21.91 8.84
N GLN A 856 -3.66 22.75 9.65
CA GLN A 856 -3.52 22.69 11.13
C GLN A 856 -4.69 21.97 11.81
N ASP A 857 -5.90 22.08 11.28
CA ASP A 857 -7.11 21.65 11.96
C ASP A 857 -7.73 20.41 11.30
N MET A 858 -8.20 19.50 12.14
CA MET A 858 -9.07 18.39 11.76
C MET A 858 -10.49 18.94 11.55
N PHE A 859 -11.16 18.48 10.51
CA PHE A 859 -12.50 18.95 10.15
C PHE A 859 -13.42 17.82 9.68
N VAL A 860 -14.73 18.12 9.68
CA VAL A 860 -15.73 17.31 8.98
C VAL A 860 -16.37 18.14 7.87
N GLU A 861 -16.31 17.66 6.61
CA GLU A 861 -17.09 18.24 5.51
C GLU A 861 -18.55 17.82 5.66
N MET A 862 -19.45 18.78 5.59
CA MET A 862 -20.90 18.55 5.60
C MET A 862 -21.62 19.44 4.59
N ASN A 863 -22.73 18.92 4.06
CA ASN A 863 -23.49 19.65 3.05
C ASN A 863 -24.22 20.88 3.66
N PRO A 864 -24.34 22.00 2.94
CA PRO A 864 -25.09 23.18 3.41
C PRO A 864 -26.52 22.89 3.83
N ARG A 865 -27.18 21.93 3.19
CA ARG A 865 -28.56 21.53 3.55
C ARG A 865 -28.60 20.90 4.93
N ASP A 866 -27.65 19.99 5.21
CA ASP A 866 -27.55 19.30 6.51
C ASP A 866 -27.13 20.30 7.60
N SER A 867 -26.17 21.16 7.33
CA SER A 867 -25.70 22.18 8.25
C SER A 867 -26.82 23.15 8.65
N ASN A 868 -27.63 23.60 7.69
CA ASN A 868 -28.80 24.44 7.97
C ASN A 868 -29.86 23.72 8.82
N THR A 869 -30.12 22.44 8.53
CA THR A 869 -31.09 21.64 9.30
C THR A 869 -30.62 21.44 10.74
N LEU A 870 -29.32 21.26 10.97
CA LEU A 870 -28.72 21.07 12.29
C LEU A 870 -28.35 22.37 13.00
N GLY A 871 -28.51 23.54 12.36
CA GLY A 871 -28.15 24.82 12.92
C GLY A 871 -26.65 25.03 13.12
N ILE A 872 -25.83 24.33 12.33
CA ILE A 872 -24.37 24.37 12.36
C ILE A 872 -23.87 25.34 11.31
N LYS A 873 -22.87 26.17 11.65
CA LYS A 873 -22.22 27.10 10.72
C LYS A 873 -20.82 26.61 10.35
N ASP A 874 -20.33 27.10 9.24
CA ASP A 874 -18.93 26.89 8.84
C ASP A 874 -17.98 27.40 9.93
N GLY A 875 -17.02 26.56 10.35
CA GLY A 875 -16.10 26.86 11.44
C GLY A 875 -16.59 26.52 12.85
N ASP A 876 -17.86 26.14 13.04
CA ASP A 876 -18.35 25.69 14.36
C ASP A 876 -17.65 24.39 14.78
N MET A 877 -17.37 24.25 16.08
CA MET A 877 -16.94 22.97 16.63
C MET A 877 -18.15 22.05 16.80
N VAL A 878 -17.98 20.81 16.35
CA VAL A 878 -19.06 19.81 16.38
C VAL A 878 -18.56 18.48 16.96
N TRP A 879 -19.49 17.73 17.54
CA TRP A 879 -19.30 16.31 17.83
C TRP A 879 -19.81 15.47 16.67
N VAL A 880 -18.98 14.53 16.20
CA VAL A 880 -19.37 13.43 15.29
C VAL A 880 -19.48 12.18 16.15
N LYS A 881 -20.69 11.66 16.28
CA LYS A 881 -21.04 10.51 17.14
C LYS A 881 -21.39 9.30 16.29
N THR A 882 -21.12 8.11 16.77
CA THR A 882 -21.33 6.85 16.05
C THR A 882 -22.19 5.85 16.83
N PRO A 883 -22.79 4.86 16.16
CA PRO A 883 -23.64 3.85 16.82
C PRO A 883 -22.97 3.08 17.95
N GLU A 884 -21.66 2.92 17.91
CA GLU A 884 -20.89 2.19 18.94
C GLU A 884 -20.48 3.07 20.13
N GLY A 885 -21.02 4.28 20.21
CA GLY A 885 -20.80 5.20 21.31
C GLY A 885 -19.42 5.85 21.31
N ALA A 886 -18.72 5.86 20.18
CA ALA A 886 -17.54 6.67 19.99
C ALA A 886 -17.92 8.05 19.48
N GLN A 887 -17.12 9.05 19.80
CA GLN A 887 -17.31 10.43 19.34
C GLN A 887 -15.98 11.13 19.12
N ILE A 888 -15.97 12.10 18.20
CA ILE A 888 -14.81 12.97 17.94
C ILE A 888 -15.27 14.42 17.89
N LYS A 889 -14.39 15.31 18.34
CA LYS A 889 -14.62 16.77 18.33
C LYS A 889 -13.81 17.43 17.23
N VAL A 890 -14.49 17.97 16.23
CA VAL A 890 -13.84 18.53 15.03
C VAL A 890 -14.51 19.82 14.57
N MET A 891 -13.85 20.56 13.69
CA MET A 891 -14.41 21.75 13.08
C MET A 891 -15.35 21.38 11.92
N ALA A 892 -16.50 22.02 11.82
CA ALA A 892 -17.39 21.85 10.67
C ALA A 892 -16.87 22.67 9.46
N MET A 893 -16.77 22.02 8.32
CA MET A 893 -16.51 22.64 7.02
C MET A 893 -17.75 22.48 6.15
N VAL A 894 -18.49 23.56 5.97
CA VAL A 894 -19.75 23.54 5.20
C VAL A 894 -19.46 23.67 3.71
N THR A 895 -19.75 22.62 2.92
CA THR A 895 -19.37 22.57 1.50
C THR A 895 -20.27 21.66 0.69
N GLU A 896 -20.50 21.98 -0.61
CA GLU A 896 -21.19 21.13 -1.59
C GLU A 896 -20.33 20.00 -2.16
N ARG A 897 -19.09 19.84 -1.68
CA ARG A 897 -18.21 18.73 -2.11
C ARG A 897 -18.77 17.38 -1.73
N VAL A 898 -19.54 17.30 -0.66
CA VAL A 898 -20.32 16.12 -0.23
C VAL A 898 -21.80 16.32 -0.53
N ALA A 899 -22.51 15.22 -0.80
CA ALA A 899 -23.97 15.27 -0.98
C ALA A 899 -24.67 15.49 0.36
N ALA A 900 -25.93 15.93 0.31
CA ALA A 900 -26.79 15.95 1.50
C ALA A 900 -26.92 14.52 2.06
N GLY A 901 -26.85 14.38 3.38
CA GLY A 901 -26.84 13.10 4.08
C GLY A 901 -25.49 12.36 4.05
N VAL A 902 -24.41 13.00 3.59
CA VAL A 902 -23.05 12.45 3.57
C VAL A 902 -22.07 13.42 4.22
N ALA A 903 -21.21 12.92 5.09
CA ALA A 903 -20.11 13.66 5.71
C ALA A 903 -18.77 13.00 5.40
N PHE A 904 -17.69 13.81 5.38
CA PHE A 904 -16.34 13.35 5.09
C PHE A 904 -15.34 13.77 6.16
N LEU A 905 -14.47 12.85 6.56
CA LEU A 905 -13.38 13.10 7.50
C LEU A 905 -12.01 12.80 6.85
N PRO A 906 -11.01 13.69 6.98
CA PRO A 906 -9.63 13.32 6.63
C PRO A 906 -9.03 12.41 7.72
N PHE A 907 -8.39 11.31 7.34
CA PHE A 907 -7.96 10.28 8.30
C PHE A 907 -6.52 10.44 8.84
N HIS A 908 -5.87 11.58 8.59
CA HIS A 908 -4.45 11.79 8.91
C HIS A 908 -4.15 12.30 10.32
N PHE A 909 -5.17 12.60 11.09
CA PHE A 909 -4.99 13.23 12.40
C PHE A 909 -4.92 12.18 13.52
N GLY A 910 -4.40 12.62 14.66
CA GLY A 910 -4.27 11.81 15.86
C GLY A 910 -3.64 12.62 17.00
N GLY A 911 -3.65 12.06 18.20
CA GLY A 911 -3.16 12.74 19.40
C GLY A 911 -4.23 13.44 20.23
N HIS A 912 -5.50 13.42 19.74
CA HIS A 912 -6.67 13.67 20.57
C HIS A 912 -7.50 12.39 20.69
N MET A 913 -8.29 12.28 21.74
CA MET A 913 -9.21 11.17 21.97
C MET A 913 -10.48 11.66 22.65
N GLU A 914 -11.61 11.61 21.94
CA GLU A 914 -12.93 12.03 22.40
C GLU A 914 -12.91 13.43 23.05
N GLY A 915 -12.30 14.39 22.37
CA GLY A 915 -12.16 15.80 22.80
C GLY A 915 -10.99 16.10 23.72
N LYS A 916 -10.25 15.08 24.20
CA LYS A 916 -9.11 15.24 25.08
C LYS A 916 -7.81 15.35 24.28
N ASP A 917 -7.04 16.40 24.51
CA ASP A 917 -5.67 16.54 24.00
C ASP A 917 -4.73 15.61 24.79
N LEU A 918 -3.93 14.81 24.10
CA LEU A 918 -2.96 13.87 24.67
C LEU A 918 -1.51 14.39 24.58
N ARG A 919 -1.30 15.64 24.23
CA ARG A 919 0.04 16.24 24.02
C ARG A 919 0.98 15.98 25.18
N ASP A 920 0.51 16.13 26.40
CA ASP A 920 1.33 15.99 27.61
C ASP A 920 1.82 14.56 27.88
N LYS A 921 1.28 13.57 27.17
CA LYS A 921 1.74 12.17 27.24
C LYS A 921 2.91 11.85 26.31
N TYR A 922 3.18 12.70 25.31
CA TYR A 922 4.33 12.51 24.44
C TYR A 922 5.65 12.73 25.19
N PRO A 923 6.75 12.08 24.76
CA PRO A 923 8.07 12.46 25.25
C PRO A 923 8.34 13.95 24.96
N ALA A 924 8.97 14.63 25.91
CA ALA A 924 9.24 16.06 25.80
C ALA A 924 9.98 16.42 24.49
N GLY A 925 9.40 17.31 23.69
CA GLY A 925 9.97 17.75 22.42
C GLY A 925 9.81 16.77 21.25
N ALA A 926 9.03 15.69 21.43
CA ALA A 926 8.74 14.73 20.36
C ALA A 926 7.25 14.67 19.99
N ASP A 927 6.42 15.55 20.54
CA ASP A 927 5.03 15.71 20.16
C ASP A 927 4.92 16.26 18.71
N PRO A 928 4.02 15.78 17.85
CA PRO A 928 3.78 16.36 16.53
C PRO A 928 3.41 17.85 16.60
N TYR A 929 3.75 18.64 15.59
CA TYR A 929 3.35 20.04 15.51
C TYR A 929 1.83 20.19 15.46
N VAL A 930 1.16 19.30 14.73
CA VAL A 930 -0.30 19.27 14.59
C VAL A 930 -0.86 18.03 15.27
N LEU A 931 -1.80 18.22 16.16
CA LEU A 931 -2.61 17.17 16.77
C LEU A 931 -4.09 17.37 16.39
N GLY A 932 -4.86 16.30 16.49
CA GLY A 932 -6.30 16.31 16.26
C GLY A 932 -6.92 14.96 16.57
N GLU A 933 -8.23 14.87 16.39
CA GLU A 933 -8.94 13.60 16.52
C GLU A 933 -8.60 12.63 15.38
N ALA A 934 -8.50 11.36 15.66
CA ALA A 934 -8.41 10.37 14.61
C ALA A 934 -9.80 10.08 14.01
N ALA A 935 -9.95 10.23 12.69
CA ALA A 935 -11.20 9.88 12.00
C ALA A 935 -11.65 8.44 12.31
N ASN A 936 -10.69 7.55 12.46
CA ASN A 936 -10.94 6.14 12.73
C ASN A 936 -11.47 5.83 14.15
N THR A 937 -11.51 6.82 15.04
CA THR A 937 -12.28 6.74 16.30
C THR A 937 -13.78 6.70 15.99
N ALA A 938 -14.21 7.46 14.97
CA ALA A 938 -15.61 7.53 14.53
C ALA A 938 -15.96 6.50 13.44
N MET A 939 -15.05 5.60 13.05
CA MET A 939 -15.36 4.53 12.11
C MET A 939 -15.86 3.29 12.85
N THR A 940 -17.03 2.81 12.41
CA THR A 940 -17.76 1.70 13.00
C THR A 940 -17.14 0.34 12.67
N TYR A 941 -17.64 -0.72 13.33
CA TYR A 941 -17.26 -2.09 13.04
C TYR A 941 -17.59 -2.46 11.59
N GLY A 942 -16.71 -3.20 10.94
CA GLY A 942 -16.93 -3.75 9.61
C GLY A 942 -15.64 -4.28 9.01
N TYR A 943 -15.72 -5.47 8.40
CA TYR A 943 -14.55 -6.15 7.84
C TYR A 943 -14.93 -6.90 6.57
N ASP A 944 -14.07 -6.82 5.56
CA ASP A 944 -14.25 -7.58 4.33
C ASP A 944 -14.32 -9.09 4.59
N SER A 945 -15.22 -9.75 3.90
CA SER A 945 -15.57 -11.15 4.10
C SER A 945 -14.50 -12.16 3.69
N VAL A 946 -13.44 -11.73 3.02
CA VAL A 946 -12.33 -12.58 2.54
C VAL A 946 -11.02 -12.23 3.26
N THR A 947 -10.72 -10.95 3.40
CA THR A 947 -9.41 -10.45 3.83
C THR A 947 -9.42 -9.82 5.21
N LEU A 948 -10.60 -9.55 5.77
CA LEU A 948 -10.80 -8.74 6.97
C LEU A 948 -10.23 -7.32 6.83
N MET A 949 -10.23 -6.74 5.61
CA MET A 949 -10.08 -5.30 5.43
C MET A 949 -11.12 -4.55 6.26
N GLN A 950 -10.70 -3.52 6.98
CA GLN A 950 -11.61 -2.67 7.75
C GLN A 950 -12.53 -1.82 6.85
N GLU A 951 -13.75 -1.55 7.30
CA GLU A 951 -14.68 -0.59 6.70
C GLU A 951 -14.35 0.84 7.15
N THR A 952 -14.09 1.74 6.21
CA THR A 952 -13.83 3.16 6.52
C THR A 952 -14.52 4.12 5.54
N LYS A 953 -15.37 3.59 4.66
CA LYS A 953 -15.96 4.39 3.58
C LYS A 953 -17.46 4.50 3.66
N CYS A 954 -18.11 3.68 4.48
CA CYS A 954 -19.55 3.69 4.63
C CYS A 954 -19.95 3.31 6.07
N SER A 955 -19.84 4.27 6.98
CA SER A 955 -20.35 4.19 8.36
C SER A 955 -21.57 5.12 8.51
N LEU A 956 -22.18 5.15 9.68
CA LEU A 956 -23.22 6.12 10.03
C LEU A 956 -22.77 6.99 11.19
N CYS A 957 -23.23 8.26 11.20
CA CYS A 957 -22.99 9.20 12.28
C CYS A 957 -24.15 10.15 12.51
N ALA A 958 -24.14 10.78 13.69
CA ALA A 958 -24.87 12.00 14.01
C ALA A 958 -23.86 13.14 14.23
N ILE A 959 -24.21 14.35 13.81
CA ILE A 959 -23.38 15.56 13.99
C ILE A 959 -24.16 16.55 14.84
N GLU A 960 -23.55 17.00 15.92
CA GLU A 960 -24.14 17.92 16.86
C GLU A 960 -23.17 19.06 17.19
N ARG A 961 -23.71 20.26 17.39
CA ARG A 961 -22.91 21.39 17.84
C ARG A 961 -22.37 21.18 19.25
N VAL A 962 -21.12 21.60 19.53
CA VAL A 962 -20.49 21.55 20.87
C VAL A 962 -21.15 22.52 21.83
#